data_65194d22da35c598c9cae60c398b59cd
#
_entry.id   65194d22da35c598c9cae60c398b59cd
#
_cell.length_a   1.000
_cell.length_b   1.000
_cell.length_c   1.000
_cell.angle_alpha   90.00
_cell.angle_beta   90.00
_cell.angle_gamma   90.00
#
_symmetry.space_group_name_H-M   'P 1'
#
loop_
_entity.id
_entity.type
_entity.pdbx_description
1 polymer ?
#
loop_
_entity_poly.entity_id
_entity_poly.type
_entity_poly.pdbx_seq_one_letter_code
_entity_poly.pdbx_strand_id
1 'polypeptide(L)'
;MIQYNFDQQRELLTCKFSGRMDSDTSTAAARAFEEQLAAIRASGKGMANGSPSLTIVFDLATVEYVASAFIRICLIAVRRARKGGFSITNPTPFVQEMLRMAGLEQAANIGTILHETRQFPPAPAFAAKARISSMEDYRKMYADSINNPDAFWAKQAESQLIWDTPFHATHEWNPPNAKWFMGGKLNASVNCLDRHLNTAVANKAALIWEGEPASRSKPGEERVITYKQLHREVCLFANVLRRQGIGKGDRVLIYLPMVPEIVVAMLACARIGAIHSVVFGGFSAQSVAERIADCQAKLVITADGSYRRGSIVQLKKTVDEAFTIKDLNGCPLCTTAEKVIVLRRAGIDVHIEEGRDVWWHQQMEYVSPDCPPEHMDSEDVLFTLYTSGSTGKPKGIIHSTAGYLLGTAMTFKYIFDIRESDIYWCSADVGWITGHSYVTYGPLMNGATVLMYEGAPNFPEPDRFWRIIEKYGVTIFYTAPTAIRAFMKWGSEWPKKHNLNSLRLLGSVGEPINPEAWMWYYETIGGMRCPIVDTWWQTETGSIMISPFPGAVATKPGSATLPFFGVQIEVVDDQGAPVPPDTQGKLVIRRPWPSMLRGIWGDPQRYHEVYWTEVPGYYCTGDGARQDTDGYFWIVGRLDDVINVSGHRIGTAEVEGALVGHPAVAEAAVVARPDDIKGAGLVAFVTLRSGVAPSGELREELRQRVATEIGAVAKPDELRFSEALPKTRSGKIMRRLLKQIAAGTEIKGDLTTLEDLSVLTRLNEEV
;
A
#
# COMPACT_ATOMS: atom_id res chain seq x y z
N MET A 1 -26.34 23.04 -22.88
CA MET A 1 -26.40 24.00 -21.75
C MET A 1 -25.08 23.97 -21.00
N ILE A 2 -24.56 25.09 -20.45
CA ILE A 2 -23.32 25.14 -19.68
C ILE A 2 -23.64 25.45 -18.22
N GLN A 3 -23.02 24.71 -17.29
CA GLN A 3 -22.99 25.04 -15.85
C GLN A 3 -21.56 25.40 -15.47
N TYR A 4 -21.40 26.46 -14.67
CA TYR A 4 -20.10 26.94 -14.22
C TYR A 4 -19.94 26.74 -12.72
N ASN A 5 -18.73 26.29 -12.31
CA ASN A 5 -18.31 26.26 -10.92
C ASN A 5 -16.91 26.88 -10.84
N PHE A 6 -16.74 27.94 -10.03
CA PHE A 6 -15.47 28.60 -9.83
C PHE A 6 -15.00 28.50 -8.39
N ASP A 7 -13.92 27.76 -8.19
CA ASP A 7 -13.22 27.70 -6.90
C ASP A 7 -12.19 28.85 -6.83
N GLN A 8 -12.50 29.84 -5.99
CA GLN A 8 -11.66 31.03 -5.83
C GLN A 8 -10.30 30.75 -5.18
N GLN A 9 -10.20 29.75 -4.30
CA GLN A 9 -8.95 29.41 -3.61
C GLN A 9 -7.95 28.71 -4.55
N ARG A 10 -8.46 27.90 -5.47
CA ARG A 10 -7.67 27.13 -6.43
C ARG A 10 -7.52 27.82 -7.79
N GLU A 11 -8.18 28.94 -8.00
CA GLU A 11 -8.32 29.58 -9.31
C GLU A 11 -8.76 28.59 -10.41
N LEU A 12 -9.73 27.72 -10.08
CA LEU A 12 -10.20 26.64 -10.94
C LEU A 12 -11.62 26.93 -11.45
N LEU A 13 -11.77 27.01 -12.77
CA LEU A 13 -13.08 27.12 -13.43
C LEU A 13 -13.45 25.80 -14.08
N THR A 14 -14.48 25.12 -13.56
CA THR A 14 -15.08 23.94 -14.16
C THR A 14 -16.31 24.32 -14.97
N CYS A 15 -16.36 23.92 -16.26
CA CYS A 15 -17.47 24.15 -17.17
C CYS A 15 -18.09 22.80 -17.54
N LYS A 16 -19.30 22.52 -17.09
CA LYS A 16 -20.05 21.32 -17.44
C LYS A 16 -20.93 21.60 -18.66
N PHE A 17 -20.70 20.88 -19.75
CA PHE A 17 -21.50 20.96 -20.98
C PHE A 17 -22.49 19.79 -21.07
N SER A 18 -23.66 20.01 -21.66
CA SER A 18 -24.66 18.95 -21.82
C SER A 18 -25.41 19.08 -23.15
N GLY A 19 -25.75 17.92 -23.74
CA GLY A 19 -26.50 17.81 -25.00
C GLY A 19 -25.62 17.94 -26.23
N ARG A 20 -26.22 18.39 -27.35
CA ARG A 20 -25.53 18.58 -28.63
C ARG A 20 -24.93 19.98 -28.68
N MET A 21 -23.61 20.03 -28.94
CA MET A 21 -22.85 21.26 -29.12
C MET A 21 -22.69 21.55 -30.63
N ASP A 22 -23.81 21.80 -31.29
CA ASP A 22 -23.86 22.26 -32.70
C ASP A 22 -23.37 23.70 -32.84
N SER A 23 -23.49 24.29 -34.05
CA SER A 23 -22.96 25.63 -34.32
C SER A 23 -23.64 26.72 -33.49
N ASP A 24 -24.95 26.61 -33.29
CA ASP A 24 -25.75 27.62 -32.58
C ASP A 24 -25.55 27.52 -31.06
N THR A 25 -25.64 26.30 -30.51
CA THR A 25 -25.41 26.03 -29.09
C THR A 25 -23.95 26.32 -28.68
N SER A 26 -23.00 26.02 -29.56
CA SER A 26 -21.56 26.34 -29.33
C SER A 26 -21.32 27.86 -29.38
N THR A 27 -22.00 28.60 -30.25
CA THR A 27 -21.84 30.06 -30.30
C THR A 27 -22.42 30.73 -29.06
N ALA A 28 -23.59 30.30 -28.60
CA ALA A 28 -24.17 30.76 -27.34
C ALA A 28 -23.27 30.40 -26.14
N ALA A 29 -22.71 29.17 -26.13
CA ALA A 29 -21.78 28.69 -25.11
C ALA A 29 -20.48 29.50 -25.08
N ALA A 30 -19.91 29.85 -26.23
CA ALA A 30 -18.71 30.69 -26.33
C ALA A 30 -18.91 32.05 -25.67
N ARG A 31 -20.04 32.68 -25.95
CA ARG A 31 -20.38 33.99 -25.37
C ARG A 31 -20.54 33.90 -23.84
N ALA A 32 -21.29 32.94 -23.37
CA ALA A 32 -21.47 32.73 -21.93
C ALA A 32 -20.14 32.41 -21.20
N PHE A 33 -19.24 31.65 -21.83
CA PHE A 33 -17.92 31.35 -21.30
C PHE A 33 -17.02 32.59 -21.21
N GLU A 34 -17.03 33.46 -22.25
CA GLU A 34 -16.26 34.71 -22.22
C GLU A 34 -16.80 35.69 -21.17
N GLU A 35 -18.14 35.77 -20.99
CA GLU A 35 -18.78 36.56 -19.93
C GLU A 35 -18.36 36.10 -18.54
N GLN A 36 -18.30 34.76 -18.33
CA GLN A 36 -17.86 34.18 -17.06
C GLN A 36 -16.38 34.47 -16.79
N LEU A 37 -15.52 34.37 -17.81
CA LEU A 37 -14.09 34.74 -17.68
C LEU A 37 -13.90 36.23 -17.37
N ALA A 38 -14.71 37.10 -17.96
CA ALA A 38 -14.69 38.54 -17.69
C ALA A 38 -15.10 38.83 -16.22
N ALA A 39 -16.11 38.13 -15.71
CA ALA A 39 -16.54 38.25 -14.32
C ALA A 39 -15.44 37.79 -13.32
N ILE A 40 -14.77 36.68 -13.60
CA ILE A 40 -13.63 36.19 -12.78
C ILE A 40 -12.49 37.24 -12.77
N ARG A 41 -12.13 37.82 -13.92
CA ARG A 41 -11.11 38.87 -13.99
C ARG A 41 -11.50 40.14 -13.25
N ALA A 42 -12.76 40.55 -13.35
CA ALA A 42 -13.27 41.69 -12.61
C ALA A 42 -13.19 41.50 -11.08
N SER A 43 -13.16 40.25 -10.60
CA SER A 43 -12.93 39.95 -9.19
C SER A 43 -11.43 39.94 -8.78
N GLY A 44 -10.51 40.31 -9.69
CA GLY A 44 -9.07 40.34 -9.46
C GLY A 44 -8.39 38.96 -9.51
N LYS A 45 -9.05 37.96 -10.08
CA LYS A 45 -8.57 36.57 -10.19
C LYS A 45 -8.27 36.17 -11.64
N GLY A 46 -7.54 35.07 -11.80
CA GLY A 46 -7.22 34.49 -13.12
C GLY A 46 -6.02 35.11 -13.84
N MET A 47 -5.29 36.05 -13.19
CA MET A 47 -4.05 36.62 -13.69
C MET A 47 -3.05 36.81 -12.57
N ALA A 48 -1.82 36.36 -12.77
CA ALA A 48 -0.69 36.56 -11.86
C ALA A 48 0.50 37.13 -12.63
N ASN A 49 1.03 38.26 -12.16
CA ASN A 49 2.18 38.94 -12.81
C ASN A 49 2.00 39.18 -14.31
N GLY A 50 0.77 39.49 -14.77
CA GLY A 50 0.46 39.75 -16.18
C GLY A 50 0.25 38.49 -17.04
N SER A 51 0.35 37.30 -16.45
CA SER A 51 0.12 36.02 -17.13
C SER A 51 -1.14 35.33 -16.63
N PRO A 52 -1.83 34.47 -17.45
CA PRO A 52 -2.97 33.68 -17.00
C PRO A 52 -2.57 32.75 -15.85
N SER A 53 -3.33 32.76 -14.73
CA SER A 53 -3.17 31.86 -13.58
C SER A 53 -4.30 30.84 -13.47
N LEU A 54 -5.37 31.02 -14.24
CA LEU A 54 -6.59 30.22 -14.15
C LEU A 54 -6.40 28.80 -14.70
N THR A 55 -6.87 27.83 -13.96
CA THR A 55 -7.06 26.46 -14.44
C THR A 55 -8.48 26.29 -14.96
N ILE A 56 -8.67 25.68 -16.13
CA ILE A 56 -9.96 25.53 -16.79
C ILE A 56 -10.21 24.06 -17.13
N VAL A 57 -11.34 23.52 -16.70
CA VAL A 57 -11.77 22.14 -16.98
C VAL A 57 -13.09 22.16 -17.73
N PHE A 58 -13.18 21.48 -18.87
CA PHE A 58 -14.40 21.23 -19.60
C PHE A 58 -14.85 19.78 -19.36
N ASP A 59 -15.96 19.59 -18.67
CA ASP A 59 -16.60 18.29 -18.47
C ASP A 59 -17.64 18.04 -19.57
N LEU A 60 -17.41 17.02 -20.39
CA LEU A 60 -18.21 16.65 -21.54
C LEU A 60 -18.99 15.34 -21.36
N ALA A 61 -19.15 14.86 -20.13
CA ALA A 61 -19.78 13.57 -19.82
C ALA A 61 -21.16 13.34 -20.46
N THR A 62 -21.91 14.40 -20.67
CA THR A 62 -23.27 14.36 -21.26
C THR A 62 -23.38 15.07 -22.61
N VAL A 63 -22.21 15.25 -23.28
CA VAL A 63 -22.15 15.82 -24.63
C VAL A 63 -22.17 14.70 -25.68
N GLU A 64 -23.14 14.70 -26.52
CA GLU A 64 -23.33 13.68 -27.55
C GLU A 64 -22.63 14.00 -28.87
N TYR A 65 -22.47 15.29 -29.17
CA TYR A 65 -21.93 15.79 -30.43
C TYR A 65 -21.29 17.15 -30.26
N VAL A 66 -20.16 17.40 -30.93
CA VAL A 66 -19.49 18.72 -31.02
C VAL A 66 -19.28 19.14 -32.47
N ALA A 67 -19.63 20.38 -32.78
CA ALA A 67 -19.35 21.01 -34.09
C ALA A 67 -17.96 21.73 -34.02
N SER A 68 -17.45 22.13 -35.20
CA SER A 68 -16.21 22.91 -35.30
C SER A 68 -16.24 24.23 -34.51
N ALA A 69 -17.45 24.79 -34.29
CA ALA A 69 -17.63 25.97 -33.43
C ALA A 69 -17.25 25.70 -31.96
N PHE A 70 -17.44 24.46 -31.44
CA PHE A 70 -17.04 24.08 -30.11
C PHE A 70 -15.51 24.03 -29.96
N ILE A 71 -14.78 23.63 -30.99
CA ILE A 71 -13.32 23.63 -31.03
C ILE A 71 -12.78 25.04 -30.78
N ARG A 72 -13.48 26.08 -31.28
CA ARG A 72 -13.12 27.47 -31.01
C ARG A 72 -13.20 27.81 -29.52
N ILE A 73 -14.20 27.28 -28.79
CA ILE A 73 -14.29 27.49 -27.34
C ILE A 73 -13.10 26.84 -26.63
N CYS A 74 -12.73 25.63 -27.03
CA CYS A 74 -11.56 24.95 -26.48
C CYS A 74 -10.26 25.76 -26.70
N LEU A 75 -10.07 26.32 -27.91
CA LEU A 75 -8.92 27.18 -28.22
C LEU A 75 -8.91 28.49 -27.41
N ILE A 76 -10.08 29.05 -27.11
CA ILE A 76 -10.20 30.20 -26.22
C ILE A 76 -9.77 29.77 -24.79
N ALA A 77 -10.25 28.63 -24.30
CA ALA A 77 -9.90 28.10 -22.99
C ALA A 77 -8.39 27.86 -22.84
N VAL A 78 -7.73 27.23 -23.83
CA VAL A 78 -6.27 27.03 -23.88
C VAL A 78 -5.51 28.36 -23.71
N ARG A 79 -5.95 29.41 -24.44
CA ARG A 79 -5.28 30.74 -24.39
C ARG A 79 -5.54 31.50 -23.08
N ARG A 80 -6.58 31.18 -22.37
CA ARG A 80 -7.02 31.85 -21.13
C ARG A 80 -6.60 31.13 -19.86
N ALA A 81 -6.30 29.85 -19.96
CA ALA A 81 -5.72 29.07 -18.87
C ALA A 81 -4.24 29.37 -18.70
N ARG A 82 -3.70 29.08 -17.51
CA ARG A 82 -2.24 29.01 -17.31
C ARG A 82 -1.63 27.97 -18.26
N LYS A 83 -0.33 28.05 -18.51
CA LYS A 83 0.35 27.07 -19.39
C LYS A 83 0.11 25.63 -18.86
N GLY A 84 -0.50 24.77 -19.69
CA GLY A 84 -0.88 23.41 -19.29
C GLY A 84 -2.13 23.31 -18.40
N GLY A 85 -2.81 24.41 -18.08
CA GLY A 85 -3.95 24.46 -17.17
C GLY A 85 -5.32 24.29 -17.82
N PHE A 86 -5.40 23.81 -19.07
CA PHE A 86 -6.65 23.46 -19.71
C PHE A 86 -6.77 21.94 -19.86
N SER A 87 -7.91 21.39 -19.47
CA SER A 87 -8.22 19.97 -19.65
C SER A 87 -9.66 19.76 -20.09
N ILE A 88 -9.89 18.66 -20.82
CA ILE A 88 -11.21 18.18 -21.20
C ILE A 88 -11.41 16.82 -20.56
N THR A 89 -12.46 16.67 -19.79
CA THR A 89 -12.78 15.44 -19.08
C THR A 89 -14.07 14.82 -19.65
N ASN A 90 -14.11 13.49 -19.64
CA ASN A 90 -15.29 12.68 -19.99
C ASN A 90 -15.90 12.89 -21.37
N PRO A 91 -15.14 13.16 -22.46
CA PRO A 91 -15.75 13.18 -23.78
C PRO A 91 -16.24 11.79 -24.15
N THR A 92 -17.43 11.70 -24.79
CA THR A 92 -17.84 10.43 -25.40
C THR A 92 -16.82 10.00 -26.46
N PRO A 93 -16.68 8.70 -26.82
CA PRO A 93 -15.73 8.24 -27.82
C PRO A 93 -15.85 9.00 -29.15
N PHE A 94 -17.06 9.34 -29.57
CA PHE A 94 -17.32 10.12 -30.76
C PHE A 94 -16.80 11.56 -30.62
N VAL A 95 -17.06 12.22 -29.50
CA VAL A 95 -16.59 13.58 -29.21
C VAL A 95 -15.09 13.61 -29.08
N GLN A 96 -14.48 12.62 -28.50
CA GLN A 96 -13.02 12.47 -28.38
C GLN A 96 -12.35 12.39 -29.75
N GLU A 97 -12.91 11.58 -30.66
CA GLU A 97 -12.40 11.46 -32.03
C GLU A 97 -12.52 12.78 -32.80
N MET A 98 -13.61 13.51 -32.63
CA MET A 98 -13.80 14.84 -33.25
C MET A 98 -12.76 15.86 -32.72
N LEU A 99 -12.48 15.84 -31.41
CA LEU A 99 -11.45 16.72 -30.79
C LEU A 99 -10.04 16.35 -31.27
N ARG A 100 -9.80 15.05 -31.48
CA ARG A 100 -8.54 14.52 -32.02
C ARG A 100 -8.32 14.99 -33.48
N MET A 101 -9.32 14.82 -34.32
CA MET A 101 -9.26 15.28 -35.71
C MET A 101 -9.04 16.80 -35.83
N ALA A 102 -9.45 17.55 -34.80
CA ALA A 102 -9.24 18.98 -34.70
C ALA A 102 -7.86 19.40 -34.17
N GLY A 103 -6.97 18.44 -33.86
CA GLY A 103 -5.62 18.71 -33.37
C GLY A 103 -5.54 19.27 -31.94
N LEU A 104 -6.61 19.09 -31.13
CA LEU A 104 -6.66 19.57 -29.74
C LEU A 104 -5.95 18.66 -28.73
N GLU A 105 -5.53 17.47 -29.12
CA GLU A 105 -4.86 16.50 -28.24
C GLU A 105 -3.57 17.06 -27.58
N GLN A 106 -2.83 17.87 -28.31
CA GLN A 106 -1.59 18.48 -27.77
C GLN A 106 -1.85 19.76 -26.95
N ALA A 107 -3.00 20.37 -27.11
CA ALA A 107 -3.35 21.64 -26.48
C ALA A 107 -4.26 21.49 -25.25
N ALA A 108 -4.93 20.35 -25.13
CA ALA A 108 -5.80 20.00 -24.03
C ALA A 108 -5.44 18.58 -23.55
N ASN A 109 -5.31 18.39 -22.24
CA ASN A 109 -5.23 17.04 -21.66
C ASN A 109 -6.61 16.39 -21.84
N ILE A 110 -6.80 15.61 -22.91
CA ILE A 110 -8.02 14.86 -23.15
C ILE A 110 -7.84 13.49 -22.54
N GLY A 111 -8.52 13.23 -21.43
CA GLY A 111 -8.47 11.97 -20.73
C GLY A 111 -9.86 11.33 -20.62
N THR A 112 -9.97 10.07 -20.99
CA THR A 112 -11.09 9.23 -20.57
C THR A 112 -10.70 8.65 -19.23
N ILE A 113 -11.30 9.15 -18.17
CA ILE A 113 -11.08 8.65 -16.80
C ILE A 113 -12.22 7.68 -16.52
N LEU A 114 -11.89 6.48 -16.05
CA LEU A 114 -12.86 5.55 -15.48
C LEU A 114 -13.57 6.27 -14.32
N HIS A 115 -14.78 6.81 -14.56
CA HIS A 115 -15.58 7.43 -13.52
C HIS A 115 -16.38 6.38 -12.78
N GLU A 116 -15.86 5.96 -11.64
CA GLU A 116 -16.68 5.31 -10.63
C GLU A 116 -17.51 6.38 -9.91
N THR A 117 -18.80 6.39 -10.15
CA THR A 117 -19.75 7.39 -9.60
C THR A 117 -20.55 6.88 -8.42
N ARG A 118 -20.54 5.56 -8.18
CA ARG A 118 -21.24 4.97 -7.04
C ARG A 118 -20.66 5.46 -5.73
N GLN A 119 -21.51 5.87 -4.81
CA GLN A 119 -21.11 6.30 -3.48
C GLN A 119 -21.80 5.44 -2.43
N PHE A 120 -21.03 5.02 -1.43
CA PHE A 120 -21.49 4.19 -0.34
C PHE A 120 -21.32 4.98 0.97
N PRO A 121 -22.37 5.69 1.43
CA PRO A 121 -22.31 6.45 2.67
C PRO A 121 -22.16 5.52 3.88
N PRO A 122 -21.56 6.00 4.98
CA PRO A 122 -21.49 5.24 6.21
C PRO A 122 -22.88 4.82 6.69
N ALA A 123 -23.04 3.54 7.06
CA ALA A 123 -24.29 3.07 7.66
C ALA A 123 -24.56 3.86 8.97
N PRO A 124 -25.77 4.40 9.18
CA PRO A 124 -26.07 5.25 10.34
C PRO A 124 -25.75 4.58 11.69
N ALA A 125 -26.01 3.28 11.81
CA ALA A 125 -25.71 2.51 13.02
C ALA A 125 -24.19 2.34 13.27
N PHE A 126 -23.36 2.38 12.21
CA PHE A 126 -21.91 2.38 12.33
C PHE A 126 -21.41 3.78 12.69
N ALA A 127 -21.85 4.81 11.94
CA ALA A 127 -21.46 6.20 12.15
C ALA A 127 -21.75 6.69 13.59
N ALA A 128 -22.93 6.37 14.13
CA ALA A 128 -23.33 6.76 15.49
C ALA A 128 -22.39 6.26 16.61
N LYS A 129 -21.56 5.24 16.33
CA LYS A 129 -20.61 4.64 17.27
C LYS A 129 -19.16 4.86 16.88
N ALA A 130 -18.91 5.47 15.71
CA ALA A 130 -17.56 5.65 15.20
C ALA A 130 -16.82 6.78 15.93
N ARG A 131 -15.50 6.68 16.00
CA ARG A 131 -14.63 7.71 16.62
C ARG A 131 -14.64 9.02 15.84
N ILE A 132 -14.74 8.93 14.52
CA ILE A 132 -15.00 10.05 13.60
C ILE A 132 -16.36 9.74 12.97
N SER A 133 -17.38 10.43 13.41
CA SER A 133 -18.79 10.11 13.14
C SER A 133 -19.40 10.95 12.01
N SER A 134 -18.69 12.01 11.60
CA SER A 134 -19.17 12.93 10.57
C SER A 134 -18.03 13.56 9.78
N MET A 135 -18.34 14.05 8.58
CA MET A 135 -17.41 14.85 7.77
C MET A 135 -17.01 16.15 8.44
N GLU A 136 -17.84 16.68 9.32
CA GLU A 136 -17.53 17.88 10.13
C GLU A 136 -16.42 17.56 11.14
N ASP A 137 -16.52 16.44 11.88
CA ASP A 137 -15.49 15.98 12.81
C ASP A 137 -14.15 15.76 12.09
N TYR A 138 -14.20 15.10 10.93
CA TYR A 138 -13.01 14.90 10.11
C TYR A 138 -12.38 16.23 9.70
N ARG A 139 -13.16 17.14 9.09
CA ARG A 139 -12.65 18.43 8.61
C ARG A 139 -12.06 19.27 9.73
N LYS A 140 -12.71 19.29 10.89
CA LYS A 140 -12.23 20.02 12.07
C LYS A 140 -10.86 19.48 12.53
N MET A 141 -10.75 18.16 12.69
CA MET A 141 -9.52 17.54 13.15
C MET A 141 -8.40 17.63 12.11
N TYR A 142 -8.74 17.47 10.82
CA TYR A 142 -7.79 17.64 9.72
C TYR A 142 -7.30 19.09 9.64
N ALA A 143 -8.19 20.08 9.71
CA ALA A 143 -7.81 21.49 9.67
C ALA A 143 -6.91 21.87 10.87
N ASP A 144 -7.20 21.37 12.08
CA ASP A 144 -6.34 21.58 13.25
C ASP A 144 -4.95 20.99 13.04
N SER A 145 -4.87 19.76 12.51
CA SER A 145 -3.60 19.08 12.24
C SER A 145 -2.73 19.77 11.18
N ILE A 146 -3.34 20.53 10.26
CA ILE A 146 -2.63 21.25 9.19
C ILE A 146 -2.26 22.68 9.62
N ASN A 147 -3.17 23.37 10.32
CA ASN A 147 -2.97 24.77 10.71
C ASN A 147 -2.12 24.92 11.97
N ASN A 148 -2.19 23.94 12.89
CA ASN A 148 -1.48 23.93 14.17
C ASN A 148 -0.67 22.64 14.37
N PRO A 149 0.22 22.24 13.44
CA PRO A 149 0.84 20.90 13.43
C PRO A 149 1.61 20.58 14.71
N ASP A 150 2.39 21.51 15.23
CA ASP A 150 3.17 21.29 16.46
C ASP A 150 2.30 20.99 17.66
N ALA A 151 1.29 21.84 17.90
CA ALA A 151 0.37 21.66 19.01
C ALA A 151 -0.48 20.39 18.84
N PHE A 152 -0.92 20.10 17.62
CA PHE A 152 -1.67 18.87 17.30
C PHE A 152 -0.86 17.63 17.60
N TRP A 153 0.35 17.52 17.06
CA TRP A 153 1.19 16.33 17.22
C TRP A 153 1.73 16.18 18.64
N ALA A 154 2.04 17.30 19.33
CA ALA A 154 2.41 17.26 20.75
C ALA A 154 1.30 16.65 21.60
N LYS A 155 0.07 17.14 21.44
CA LYS A 155 -1.11 16.62 22.14
C LYS A 155 -1.35 15.15 21.86
N GLN A 156 -1.19 14.71 20.60
CA GLN A 156 -1.34 13.30 20.24
C GLN A 156 -0.24 12.45 20.88
N ALA A 157 1.01 12.89 20.84
CA ALA A 157 2.14 12.17 21.42
C ALA A 157 2.02 12.04 22.94
N GLU A 158 1.62 13.10 23.64
CA GLU A 158 1.38 13.08 25.09
C GLU A 158 0.24 12.12 25.50
N SER A 159 -0.81 12.03 24.66
CA SER A 159 -1.98 11.22 24.98
C SER A 159 -1.87 9.75 24.54
N GLN A 160 -1.12 9.46 23.48
CA GLN A 160 -1.04 8.12 22.90
C GLN A 160 0.22 7.35 23.32
N LEU A 161 1.31 8.03 23.68
CA LEU A 161 2.58 7.40 24.05
C LEU A 161 2.84 7.50 25.54
N ILE A 162 3.50 6.50 26.10
CA ILE A 162 4.08 6.54 27.45
C ILE A 162 5.54 6.93 27.29
N TRP A 163 5.91 8.02 27.97
CA TRP A 163 7.23 8.59 27.95
C TRP A 163 7.96 8.33 29.29
N ASP A 164 9.20 7.88 29.21
CA ASP A 164 10.09 7.82 30.36
C ASP A 164 10.64 9.22 30.70
N THR A 165 10.92 10.02 29.65
CA THR A 165 11.29 11.41 29.72
C THR A 165 10.45 12.18 28.69
N PRO A 166 9.69 13.22 29.08
CA PRO A 166 8.93 14.05 28.14
C PRO A 166 9.86 14.75 27.12
N PHE A 167 9.36 14.93 25.91
CA PHE A 167 10.03 15.71 24.88
C PHE A 167 9.90 17.22 25.18
N HIS A 168 10.83 18.03 24.66
CA HIS A 168 10.82 19.49 24.81
C HIS A 168 10.50 20.26 23.51
N ALA A 169 10.57 19.60 22.36
CA ALA A 169 10.21 20.17 21.06
C ALA A 169 9.51 19.11 20.18
N THR A 170 8.46 19.53 19.47
CA THR A 170 7.61 18.60 18.74
C THR A 170 8.25 18.10 17.47
N HIS A 171 8.75 19.01 16.60
CA HIS A 171 9.50 18.61 15.41
C HIS A 171 10.53 19.64 14.98
N GLU A 172 11.52 19.16 14.22
CA GLU A 172 12.49 19.97 13.47
C GLU A 172 12.44 19.51 12.01
N TRP A 173 12.28 20.44 11.09
CA TRP A 173 12.23 20.15 9.67
C TRP A 173 13.35 20.86 8.92
N ASN A 174 14.31 20.09 8.45
CA ASN A 174 15.39 20.54 7.57
C ASN A 174 15.47 19.58 6.37
N PRO A 175 14.72 19.85 5.28
CA PRO A 175 14.60 18.92 4.15
C PRO A 175 15.95 18.40 3.66
N PRO A 176 16.09 17.11 3.42
CA PRO A 176 15.10 16.03 3.52
C PRO A 176 14.92 15.43 4.94
N ASN A 177 15.58 15.98 5.96
CA ASN A 177 15.65 15.40 7.29
C ASN A 177 14.58 15.97 8.22
N ALA A 178 13.86 15.08 8.89
CA ALA A 178 12.90 15.43 9.94
C ALA A 178 13.26 14.73 11.24
N LYS A 179 13.07 15.43 12.36
CA LYS A 179 13.14 14.87 13.72
C LYS A 179 11.85 15.17 14.46
N TRP A 180 11.42 14.24 15.27
CA TRP A 180 10.17 14.35 16.02
C TRP A 180 10.37 14.06 17.52
N PHE A 181 9.73 14.88 18.36
CA PHE A 181 9.68 14.73 19.83
C PHE A 181 11.05 14.75 20.48
N MET A 182 11.87 15.75 20.09
CA MET A 182 13.26 15.86 20.54
C MET A 182 13.40 15.92 22.06
N GLY A 183 14.38 15.14 22.58
CA GLY A 183 14.66 14.98 24.00
C GLY A 183 13.73 14.03 24.73
N GLY A 184 12.65 13.57 24.07
CA GLY A 184 11.77 12.55 24.62
C GLY A 184 12.44 11.18 24.64
N LYS A 185 12.20 10.42 25.74
CA LYS A 185 12.66 9.03 25.86
C LYS A 185 11.49 8.10 26.12
N LEU A 186 11.48 6.96 25.48
CA LEU A 186 10.44 5.94 25.58
C LEU A 186 11.00 4.58 25.15
N ASN A 187 10.16 3.54 25.30
CA ASN A 187 10.46 2.21 24.75
C ASN A 187 9.24 1.67 24.00
N ALA A 188 9.46 1.09 22.81
CA ALA A 188 8.38 0.56 21.99
C ALA A 188 7.70 -0.66 22.62
N SER A 189 8.46 -1.56 23.26
CA SER A 189 7.90 -2.71 23.97
C SER A 189 7.02 -2.28 25.14
N VAL A 190 7.44 -1.24 25.89
CA VAL A 190 6.64 -0.65 26.98
C VAL A 190 5.31 -0.12 26.44
N ASN A 191 5.35 0.59 25.33
CA ASN A 191 4.17 1.15 24.69
C ASN A 191 3.22 0.10 24.11
N CYS A 192 3.73 -1.08 23.74
CA CYS A 192 2.92 -2.19 23.24
C CYS A 192 2.38 -3.12 24.33
N LEU A 193 3.11 -3.30 25.44
CA LEU A 193 2.84 -4.35 26.40
C LEU A 193 2.69 -3.85 27.84
N ASP A 194 3.73 -3.23 28.41
CA ASP A 194 3.78 -2.87 29.85
C ASP A 194 2.63 -1.93 30.23
N ARG A 195 2.26 -0.99 29.34
CA ARG A 195 1.12 -0.08 29.53
C ARG A 195 -0.20 -0.76 29.85
N HIS A 196 -0.36 -2.02 29.44
CA HIS A 196 -1.57 -2.80 29.60
C HIS A 196 -1.60 -3.66 30.85
N LEU A 197 -0.44 -3.93 31.49
CA LEU A 197 -0.30 -4.93 32.55
C LEU A 197 -1.10 -4.62 33.81
N ASN A 198 -1.33 -3.35 34.09
CA ASN A 198 -2.11 -2.89 35.25
C ASN A 198 -3.57 -2.55 34.89
N THR A 199 -4.06 -3.03 33.76
CA THR A 199 -5.43 -2.81 33.26
C THR A 199 -6.14 -4.13 33.01
N ALA A 200 -7.42 -4.11 32.69
CA ALA A 200 -8.17 -5.31 32.27
C ALA A 200 -7.58 -6.00 31.03
N VAL A 201 -6.85 -5.25 30.20
CA VAL A 201 -6.20 -5.75 28.97
C VAL A 201 -5.09 -6.77 29.29
N ALA A 202 -4.49 -6.76 30.47
CA ALA A 202 -3.44 -7.72 30.86
C ALA A 202 -3.82 -9.18 30.60
N ASN A 203 -5.07 -9.53 30.84
CA ASN A 203 -5.59 -10.89 30.67
C ASN A 203 -6.34 -11.10 29.36
N LYS A 204 -6.49 -10.05 28.55
CA LYS A 204 -7.06 -10.15 27.21
C LYS A 204 -6.09 -10.86 26.26
N ALA A 205 -6.61 -11.61 25.29
CA ALA A 205 -5.79 -12.16 24.23
C ALA A 205 -5.11 -11.01 23.44
N ALA A 206 -3.79 -11.01 23.42
CA ALA A 206 -2.99 -10.17 22.53
C ALA A 206 -2.91 -10.81 21.16
N LEU A 207 -2.59 -12.11 21.13
CA LEU A 207 -2.46 -12.89 19.91
C LEU A 207 -3.35 -14.13 19.98
N ILE A 208 -4.11 -14.38 18.93
CA ILE A 208 -4.73 -15.66 18.59
C ILE A 208 -3.99 -16.16 17.36
N TRP A 209 -3.36 -17.31 17.44
CA TRP A 209 -2.61 -17.86 16.33
C TRP A 209 -3.16 -19.21 15.91
N GLU A 210 -3.26 -19.38 14.59
CA GLU A 210 -3.58 -20.67 13.99
C GLU A 210 -2.52 -21.05 12.95
N GLY A 211 -1.95 -22.23 13.09
CA GLY A 211 -1.00 -22.82 12.15
C GLY A 211 -1.70 -23.49 10.98
N GLU A 212 -0.99 -23.60 9.86
CA GLU A 212 -1.46 -24.42 8.75
C GLU A 212 -1.53 -25.90 9.19
N PRO A 213 -2.60 -26.63 8.86
CA PRO A 213 -2.65 -28.08 9.07
C PRO A 213 -1.46 -28.79 8.41
N ALA A 214 -0.79 -29.67 9.12
CA ALA A 214 0.31 -30.46 8.55
C ALA A 214 -0.13 -31.40 7.40
N SER A 215 -1.43 -31.67 7.30
CA SER A 215 -2.05 -32.40 6.18
C SER A 215 -3.54 -32.07 6.10
N ARG A 216 -4.20 -32.46 5.00
CA ARG A 216 -5.66 -32.26 4.82
C ARG A 216 -6.51 -32.94 5.90
N SER A 217 -6.01 -33.97 6.55
CA SER A 217 -6.72 -34.76 7.56
C SER A 217 -6.44 -34.35 9.00
N LYS A 218 -5.51 -33.41 9.25
CA LYS A 218 -5.15 -32.96 10.60
C LYS A 218 -5.61 -31.51 10.82
N PRO A 219 -6.08 -31.15 12.03
CA PRO A 219 -6.33 -29.75 12.37
C PRO A 219 -5.00 -28.97 12.41
N GLY A 220 -5.08 -27.66 12.22
CA GLY A 220 -3.96 -26.75 12.52
C GLY A 220 -3.73 -26.67 14.03
N GLU A 221 -2.52 -26.29 14.40
CA GLU A 221 -2.23 -25.93 15.79
C GLU A 221 -2.87 -24.59 16.15
N GLU A 222 -3.21 -24.40 17.42
CA GLU A 222 -3.84 -23.19 17.91
C GLU A 222 -3.16 -22.72 19.19
N ARG A 223 -2.95 -21.40 19.29
CA ARG A 223 -2.41 -20.77 20.50
C ARG A 223 -3.15 -19.46 20.78
N VAL A 224 -3.47 -19.23 22.05
CA VAL A 224 -3.98 -17.94 22.54
C VAL A 224 -3.00 -17.42 23.58
N ILE A 225 -2.48 -16.22 23.35
CA ILE A 225 -1.46 -15.60 24.19
C ILE A 225 -2.03 -14.27 24.70
N THR A 226 -2.13 -14.14 26.03
CA THR A 226 -2.57 -12.89 26.66
C THR A 226 -1.47 -11.83 26.65
N TYR A 227 -1.82 -10.55 26.86
CA TYR A 227 -0.81 -9.49 26.98
C TYR A 227 0.23 -9.78 28.06
N LYS A 228 -0.21 -10.33 29.21
CA LYS A 228 0.69 -10.71 30.32
C LYS A 228 1.63 -11.85 29.91
N GLN A 229 1.14 -12.84 29.18
CA GLN A 229 1.97 -13.94 28.68
C GLN A 229 2.95 -13.45 27.62
N LEU A 230 2.48 -12.63 26.67
CA LEU A 230 3.33 -12.04 25.62
C LEU A 230 4.44 -11.17 26.23
N HIS A 231 4.10 -10.33 27.20
CA HIS A 231 5.11 -9.55 27.94
C HIS A 231 6.17 -10.45 28.56
N ARG A 232 5.75 -11.54 29.25
CA ARG A 232 6.69 -12.49 29.88
C ARG A 232 7.60 -13.14 28.84
N GLU A 233 7.07 -13.58 27.71
CA GLU A 233 7.87 -14.20 26.64
C GLU A 233 8.86 -13.19 26.02
N VAL A 234 8.42 -11.95 25.81
CA VAL A 234 9.28 -10.86 25.34
C VAL A 234 10.41 -10.58 26.31
N CYS A 235 10.16 -10.51 27.62
CA CYS A 235 11.19 -10.30 28.62
C CYS A 235 12.21 -11.46 28.68
N LEU A 236 11.74 -12.69 28.63
CA LEU A 236 12.60 -13.87 28.55
C LEU A 236 13.49 -13.79 27.31
N PHE A 237 12.91 -13.58 26.15
CA PHE A 237 13.68 -13.56 24.91
C PHE A 237 14.60 -12.33 24.80
N ALA A 238 14.23 -11.19 25.34
CA ALA A 238 15.09 -10.02 25.47
C ALA A 238 16.37 -10.34 26.30
N ASN A 239 16.21 -11.12 27.39
CA ASN A 239 17.36 -11.58 28.17
C ASN A 239 18.18 -12.67 27.45
N VAL A 240 17.54 -13.50 26.59
CA VAL A 240 18.29 -14.39 25.68
C VAL A 240 19.17 -13.58 24.75
N LEU A 241 18.63 -12.53 24.11
CA LEU A 241 19.39 -11.66 23.22
C LEU A 241 20.57 -10.99 23.95
N ARG A 242 20.35 -10.43 25.16
CA ARG A 242 21.42 -9.87 26.00
C ARG A 242 22.51 -10.90 26.31
N ARG A 243 22.14 -12.15 26.65
CA ARG A 243 23.08 -13.24 26.89
C ARG A 243 23.89 -13.62 25.65
N GLN A 244 23.32 -13.43 24.45
CA GLN A 244 24.04 -13.61 23.18
C GLN A 244 24.86 -12.37 22.77
N GLY A 245 25.00 -11.37 23.63
CA GLY A 245 25.84 -10.18 23.41
C GLY A 245 25.15 -9.08 22.58
N ILE A 246 23.81 -9.12 22.48
CA ILE A 246 23.03 -8.09 21.77
C ILE A 246 22.59 -6.99 22.74
N GLY A 247 22.83 -5.75 22.36
CA GLY A 247 22.44 -4.56 23.09
C GLY A 247 21.90 -3.44 22.19
N LYS A 248 21.80 -2.23 22.78
CA LYS A 248 21.31 -1.04 22.09
C LYS A 248 22.12 -0.76 20.82
N GLY A 249 21.41 -0.55 19.70
CA GLY A 249 22.00 -0.22 18.40
C GLY A 249 22.56 -1.43 17.63
N ASP A 250 22.60 -2.63 18.21
CA ASP A 250 22.96 -3.84 17.47
C ASP A 250 21.83 -4.27 16.54
N ARG A 251 22.16 -4.86 15.40
CA ARG A 251 21.17 -5.31 14.41
C ARG A 251 20.95 -6.81 14.55
N VAL A 252 19.67 -7.19 14.56
CA VAL A 252 19.19 -8.57 14.62
C VAL A 252 18.35 -8.85 13.38
N LEU A 253 18.74 -9.84 12.58
CA LEU A 253 17.95 -10.26 11.44
C LEU A 253 16.97 -11.36 11.87
N ILE A 254 15.70 -11.18 11.53
CA ILE A 254 14.61 -12.10 11.88
C ILE A 254 14.08 -12.74 10.59
N TYR A 255 14.28 -14.04 10.44
CA TYR A 255 13.83 -14.85 9.31
C TYR A 255 12.96 -15.99 9.84
N LEU A 256 11.74 -15.62 10.27
CA LEU A 256 10.74 -16.52 10.87
C LEU A 256 9.46 -16.60 10.04
N PRO A 257 8.68 -17.69 10.15
CA PRO A 257 7.34 -17.74 9.58
C PRO A 257 6.35 -16.91 10.42
N MET A 258 5.06 -16.90 10.00
CA MET A 258 3.97 -16.21 10.70
C MET A 258 3.56 -16.94 11.98
N VAL A 259 4.45 -16.97 12.95
CA VAL A 259 4.26 -17.55 14.29
C VAL A 259 4.34 -16.47 15.38
N PRO A 260 3.76 -16.65 16.56
CA PRO A 260 3.82 -15.65 17.64
C PRO A 260 5.24 -15.24 18.01
N GLU A 261 6.22 -16.12 17.86
CA GLU A 261 7.63 -15.88 18.17
C GLU A 261 8.25 -14.77 17.31
N ILE A 262 7.69 -14.46 16.12
CA ILE A 262 8.17 -13.32 15.33
C ILE A 262 7.83 -11.99 16.03
N VAL A 263 6.65 -11.88 16.64
CA VAL A 263 6.24 -10.71 17.44
C VAL A 263 7.06 -10.61 18.71
N VAL A 264 7.32 -11.77 19.37
CA VAL A 264 8.20 -11.83 20.54
C VAL A 264 9.59 -11.33 20.20
N ALA A 265 10.18 -11.78 19.08
CA ALA A 265 11.53 -11.38 18.65
C ALA A 265 11.63 -9.88 18.36
N MET A 266 10.65 -9.31 17.63
CA MET A 266 10.59 -7.88 17.33
C MET A 266 10.53 -7.03 18.60
N LEU A 267 9.59 -7.35 19.49
CA LEU A 267 9.40 -6.60 20.74
C LEU A 267 10.53 -6.82 21.75
N ALA A 268 11.19 -7.97 21.72
CA ALA A 268 12.40 -8.22 22.53
C ALA A 268 13.57 -7.37 22.06
N CYS A 269 13.80 -7.26 20.74
CA CYS A 269 14.78 -6.32 20.19
C CYS A 269 14.45 -4.89 20.61
N ALA A 270 13.21 -4.44 20.43
CA ALA A 270 12.76 -3.12 20.82
C ALA A 270 12.94 -2.86 22.34
N ARG A 271 12.71 -3.88 23.18
CA ARG A 271 12.87 -3.76 24.64
C ARG A 271 14.28 -3.43 25.07
N ILE A 272 15.29 -4.01 24.40
CA ILE A 272 16.73 -3.79 24.73
C ILE A 272 17.38 -2.75 23.82
N GLY A 273 16.62 -2.06 22.98
CA GLY A 273 17.12 -1.04 22.05
C GLY A 273 17.89 -1.61 20.85
N ALA A 274 17.79 -2.90 20.57
CA ALA A 274 18.35 -3.50 19.36
C ALA A 274 17.48 -3.20 18.14
N ILE A 275 18.12 -3.00 16.99
CA ILE A 275 17.47 -2.71 15.72
C ILE A 275 17.12 -4.03 15.04
N HIS A 276 15.83 -4.31 14.85
CA HIS A 276 15.45 -5.51 14.11
C HIS A 276 15.34 -5.26 12.61
N SER A 277 15.65 -6.30 11.83
CA SER A 277 15.43 -6.36 10.39
C SER A 277 14.71 -7.66 10.06
N VAL A 278 13.41 -7.57 9.75
CA VAL A 278 12.61 -8.76 9.44
C VAL A 278 12.69 -9.08 7.96
N VAL A 279 12.95 -10.34 7.65
CA VAL A 279 13.03 -10.86 6.29
C VAL A 279 11.89 -11.84 6.07
N PHE A 280 11.16 -11.67 4.97
CA PHE A 280 10.06 -12.56 4.61
C PHE A 280 10.54 -14.01 4.50
N GLY A 281 9.87 -14.95 5.20
CA GLY A 281 10.25 -16.37 5.29
C GLY A 281 10.27 -17.15 3.96
N GLY A 282 9.89 -16.49 2.88
CA GLY A 282 9.96 -17.04 1.53
C GLY A 282 11.15 -16.56 0.70
N PHE A 283 12.03 -15.69 1.22
CA PHE A 283 13.20 -15.22 0.47
C PHE A 283 14.29 -16.28 0.38
N SER A 284 15.12 -16.17 -0.66
CA SER A 284 16.25 -17.07 -0.90
C SER A 284 17.44 -16.81 0.02
N ALA A 285 18.38 -17.75 0.02
CA ALA A 285 19.66 -17.62 0.72
C ALA A 285 20.43 -16.36 0.31
N GLN A 286 20.45 -16.01 -0.98
CA GLN A 286 21.09 -14.79 -1.49
C GLN A 286 20.46 -13.54 -0.86
N SER A 287 19.14 -13.45 -0.86
CA SER A 287 18.43 -12.33 -0.25
C SER A 287 18.65 -12.19 1.25
N VAL A 288 18.80 -13.31 1.96
CA VAL A 288 19.12 -13.32 3.40
C VAL A 288 20.56 -12.83 3.61
N ALA A 289 21.52 -13.36 2.84
CA ALA A 289 22.93 -12.98 2.94
C ALA A 289 23.17 -11.49 2.67
N GLU A 290 22.56 -10.94 1.61
CA GLU A 290 22.66 -9.53 1.25
C GLU A 290 22.15 -8.62 2.37
N ARG A 291 21.05 -8.99 3.05
CA ARG A 291 20.51 -8.21 4.17
C ARG A 291 21.35 -8.31 5.42
N ILE A 292 21.92 -9.50 5.72
CA ILE A 292 22.89 -9.67 6.81
C ILE A 292 24.08 -8.73 6.59
N ALA A 293 24.63 -8.72 5.37
CA ALA A 293 25.77 -7.91 5.02
C ALA A 293 25.46 -6.41 5.06
N ASP A 294 24.35 -5.98 4.46
CA ASP A 294 24.00 -4.56 4.34
C ASP A 294 23.67 -3.94 5.71
N CYS A 295 22.83 -4.57 6.54
CA CYS A 295 22.57 -4.06 7.89
C CYS A 295 23.63 -4.45 8.92
N GLN A 296 24.62 -5.25 8.55
CA GLN A 296 25.64 -5.77 9.45
C GLN A 296 25.03 -6.45 10.68
N ALA A 297 24.12 -7.38 10.45
CA ALA A 297 23.46 -8.10 11.52
C ALA A 297 24.46 -8.92 12.33
N LYS A 298 24.40 -8.82 13.67
CA LYS A 298 25.23 -9.62 14.59
C LYS A 298 24.63 -10.98 14.90
N LEU A 299 23.30 -11.09 14.83
CA LEU A 299 22.57 -12.30 15.18
C LEU A 299 21.43 -12.53 14.19
N VAL A 300 21.19 -13.78 13.84
CA VAL A 300 20.07 -14.24 13.02
C VAL A 300 19.11 -15.07 13.85
N ILE A 301 17.81 -14.83 13.73
CA ILE A 301 16.75 -15.64 14.33
C ILE A 301 16.04 -16.35 13.19
N THR A 302 15.92 -17.68 13.24
CA THR A 302 15.25 -18.49 12.23
C THR A 302 14.47 -19.65 12.86
N ALA A 303 13.81 -20.45 12.04
CA ALA A 303 13.13 -21.69 12.45
C ALA A 303 13.71 -22.89 11.67
N ASP A 304 13.53 -24.09 12.22
CA ASP A 304 13.83 -25.34 11.50
C ASP A 304 13.07 -25.39 10.16
N GLY A 305 11.80 -25.06 10.18
CA GLY A 305 10.96 -24.96 8.99
C GLY A 305 9.64 -24.25 9.25
N SER A 306 8.79 -24.16 8.24
CA SER A 306 7.43 -23.64 8.29
C SER A 306 6.48 -24.47 7.42
N TYR A 307 5.19 -24.42 7.70
CA TYR A 307 4.19 -25.11 6.89
C TYR A 307 3.60 -24.18 5.82
N ARG A 308 3.55 -24.66 4.58
CA ARG A 308 2.88 -23.96 3.49
C ARG A 308 2.35 -24.92 2.43
N ARG A 309 1.04 -24.91 2.20
CA ARG A 309 0.31 -25.82 1.27
C ARG A 309 0.55 -27.31 1.57
N GLY A 310 0.64 -27.67 2.86
CA GLY A 310 0.90 -29.03 3.32
C GLY A 310 2.33 -29.49 3.14
N SER A 311 3.25 -28.61 2.73
CA SER A 311 4.69 -28.88 2.60
C SER A 311 5.49 -28.09 3.65
N ILE A 312 6.70 -28.55 3.93
CA ILE A 312 7.62 -27.86 4.83
C ILE A 312 8.63 -27.03 4.02
N VAL A 313 8.70 -25.75 4.31
CA VAL A 313 9.74 -24.84 3.83
C VAL A 313 10.91 -24.89 4.83
N GLN A 314 12.09 -25.25 4.39
CA GLN A 314 13.28 -25.47 5.25
C GLN A 314 14.03 -24.15 5.50
N LEU A 315 13.62 -23.37 6.51
CA LEU A 315 14.18 -22.03 6.75
C LEU A 315 15.62 -22.07 7.25
N LYS A 316 15.95 -22.96 8.19
CA LYS A 316 17.32 -23.10 8.70
C LYS A 316 18.30 -23.47 7.60
N LYS A 317 17.93 -24.34 6.68
CA LYS A 317 18.74 -24.69 5.52
C LYS A 317 19.04 -23.47 4.65
N THR A 318 18.03 -22.62 4.39
CA THR A 318 18.22 -21.36 3.66
C THR A 318 19.19 -20.42 4.36
N VAL A 319 19.15 -20.36 5.71
CA VAL A 319 20.12 -19.57 6.50
C VAL A 319 21.51 -20.17 6.40
N ASP A 320 21.68 -21.50 6.50
CA ASP A 320 22.97 -22.13 6.34
C ASP A 320 23.58 -21.90 4.96
N GLU A 321 22.78 -22.00 3.93
CA GLU A 321 23.18 -21.65 2.54
C GLU A 321 23.61 -20.18 2.45
N ALA A 322 22.91 -19.25 3.12
CA ALA A 322 23.29 -17.83 3.13
C ALA A 322 24.69 -17.59 3.69
N PHE A 323 25.10 -18.33 4.71
CA PHE A 323 26.46 -18.22 5.27
C PHE A 323 27.56 -18.72 4.32
N THR A 324 27.22 -19.49 3.27
CA THR A 324 28.20 -19.93 2.26
C THR A 324 28.37 -18.96 1.10
N ILE A 325 27.50 -17.95 0.99
CA ILE A 325 27.49 -17.00 -0.13
C ILE A 325 28.67 -16.03 -0.01
N LYS A 326 29.30 -15.78 -1.15
CA LYS A 326 30.46 -14.91 -1.28
C LYS A 326 30.15 -13.75 -2.21
N ASP A 327 30.87 -12.64 -2.01
CA ASP A 327 30.85 -11.51 -2.93
C ASP A 327 31.64 -11.81 -4.22
N LEU A 328 31.69 -10.83 -5.14
CA LEU A 328 32.42 -10.93 -6.40
C LEU A 328 33.93 -11.13 -6.24
N ASN A 329 34.47 -10.83 -5.05
CA ASN A 329 35.88 -11.01 -4.73
C ASN A 329 36.16 -12.33 -4.01
N GLY A 330 35.13 -13.16 -3.81
CA GLY A 330 35.23 -14.45 -3.12
C GLY A 330 35.20 -14.35 -1.57
N CYS A 331 34.88 -13.17 -0.99
CA CYS A 331 34.76 -12.98 0.44
C CYS A 331 33.35 -13.36 0.94
N PRO A 332 33.20 -14.05 2.09
CA PRO A 332 31.90 -14.35 2.66
C PRO A 332 31.09 -13.09 2.93
N LEU A 333 29.79 -13.07 2.59
CA LEU A 333 28.91 -11.93 2.85
C LEU A 333 28.49 -11.81 4.33
N CYS A 334 28.25 -12.94 4.99
CA CYS A 334 27.69 -12.96 6.37
C CYS A 334 28.76 -12.90 7.46
N THR A 335 29.74 -11.99 7.35
CA THR A 335 30.89 -11.92 8.26
C THR A 335 30.56 -11.36 9.63
N THR A 336 29.47 -10.63 9.79
CA THR A 336 29.06 -9.96 11.04
C THR A 336 28.13 -10.80 11.91
N ALA A 337 27.45 -11.79 11.34
CA ALA A 337 26.49 -12.63 12.05
C ALA A 337 27.23 -13.81 12.72
N GLU A 338 27.45 -13.68 14.04
CA GLU A 338 28.20 -14.65 14.84
C GLU A 338 27.31 -15.75 15.42
N LYS A 339 25.99 -15.49 15.59
CA LYS A 339 25.05 -16.36 16.29
C LYS A 339 23.78 -16.55 15.49
N VAL A 340 23.21 -17.77 15.58
CA VAL A 340 21.90 -18.12 15.02
C VAL A 340 21.04 -18.74 16.10
N ILE A 341 19.85 -18.17 16.34
CA ILE A 341 18.84 -18.74 17.24
C ILE A 341 17.81 -19.46 16.39
N VAL A 342 17.62 -20.75 16.66
CA VAL A 342 16.75 -21.63 15.86
C VAL A 342 15.49 -21.99 16.64
N LEU A 343 14.32 -21.60 16.15
CA LEU A 343 13.03 -22.02 16.67
C LEU A 343 12.67 -23.42 16.12
N ARG A 344 12.26 -24.33 16.99
CA ARG A 344 11.70 -25.63 16.58
C ARG A 344 10.20 -25.44 16.27
N ARG A 345 9.87 -25.26 14.98
CA ARG A 345 8.49 -25.06 14.49
C ARG A 345 7.93 -26.30 13.79
N ALA A 346 8.66 -26.84 12.82
CA ALA A 346 8.22 -27.97 12.02
C ALA A 346 8.65 -29.33 12.59
N GLY A 347 9.61 -29.32 13.54
CA GLY A 347 10.11 -30.55 14.18
C GLY A 347 10.94 -31.42 13.27
N ILE A 348 11.54 -30.82 12.21
CA ILE A 348 12.44 -31.53 11.31
C ILE A 348 13.90 -31.48 11.81
N ASP A 349 14.67 -32.47 11.37
CA ASP A 349 16.09 -32.47 11.62
C ASP A 349 16.80 -31.41 10.78
N VAL A 350 17.61 -30.57 11.46
CA VAL A 350 18.40 -29.52 10.83
C VAL A 350 19.83 -29.57 11.33
N HIS A 351 20.77 -29.12 10.49
CA HIS A 351 22.15 -28.95 10.89
C HIS A 351 22.27 -27.85 11.97
N ILE A 352 22.98 -28.13 13.03
CA ILE A 352 23.30 -27.21 14.14
C ILE A 352 24.82 -27.07 14.19
N GLU A 353 25.32 -25.90 13.79
CA GLU A 353 26.74 -25.57 13.80
C GLU A 353 27.16 -25.25 15.22
N GLU A 354 28.09 -26.02 15.79
CA GLU A 354 28.59 -25.85 17.13
C GLU A 354 29.27 -24.47 17.30
N GLY A 355 28.96 -23.79 18.39
CA GLY A 355 29.50 -22.45 18.69
C GLY A 355 28.74 -21.30 18.01
N ARG A 356 27.99 -21.53 16.92
CA ARG A 356 27.19 -20.56 16.24
C ARG A 356 25.68 -20.68 16.55
N ASP A 357 25.15 -21.91 16.49
CA ASP A 357 23.71 -22.16 16.52
C ASP A 357 23.23 -22.57 17.91
N VAL A 358 22.11 -22.02 18.34
CA VAL A 358 21.46 -22.39 19.60
C VAL A 358 19.96 -22.54 19.43
N TRP A 359 19.35 -23.47 20.16
CA TRP A 359 17.90 -23.65 20.14
C TRP A 359 17.17 -22.60 20.97
N TRP A 360 16.16 -21.94 20.42
CA TRP A 360 15.31 -20.95 21.09
C TRP A 360 14.79 -21.43 22.45
N HIS A 361 14.11 -22.60 22.46
CA HIS A 361 13.48 -23.14 23.66
C HIS A 361 14.50 -23.42 24.77
N GLN A 362 15.70 -23.92 24.44
CA GLN A 362 16.74 -24.19 25.43
C GLN A 362 17.27 -22.89 26.05
N GLN A 363 17.45 -21.83 25.24
CA GLN A 363 17.93 -20.56 25.76
C GLN A 363 16.92 -19.88 26.69
N MET A 364 15.61 -20.06 26.44
CA MET A 364 14.51 -19.52 27.26
C MET A 364 14.47 -20.10 28.68
N GLU A 365 14.96 -21.31 28.89
CA GLU A 365 14.94 -22.00 30.20
C GLU A 365 15.90 -21.38 31.21
N TYR A 366 16.96 -20.69 30.77
CA TYR A 366 18.08 -20.25 31.62
C TYR A 366 18.10 -18.73 31.84
N VAL A 367 17.00 -18.02 31.60
CA VAL A 367 16.90 -16.56 31.71
C VAL A 367 15.75 -16.12 32.62
N SER A 368 15.90 -14.93 33.21
CA SER A 368 14.85 -14.31 34.01
C SER A 368 13.70 -13.80 33.15
N PRO A 369 12.44 -13.87 33.62
CA PRO A 369 11.32 -13.17 33.00
C PRO A 369 11.29 -11.67 33.33
N ASP A 370 12.20 -11.17 34.14
CA ASP A 370 12.38 -9.75 34.40
C ASP A 370 13.48 -9.17 33.51
N CYS A 371 13.11 -8.21 32.68
CA CYS A 371 14.00 -7.52 31.77
C CYS A 371 13.64 -6.03 31.71
N PRO A 372 14.34 -5.16 32.45
CA PRO A 372 14.13 -3.72 32.37
C PRO A 372 14.28 -3.20 30.92
N PRO A 373 13.37 -2.33 30.46
CA PRO A 373 13.45 -1.78 29.12
C PRO A 373 14.60 -0.76 29.01
N GLU A 374 15.17 -0.67 27.82
CA GLU A 374 16.13 0.37 27.48
C GLU A 374 15.42 1.71 27.25
N HIS A 375 16.00 2.81 27.77
CA HIS A 375 15.48 4.17 27.53
C HIS A 375 15.95 4.68 26.17
N MET A 376 15.08 4.57 25.17
CA MET A 376 15.38 4.97 23.79
C MET A 376 15.07 6.43 23.58
N ASP A 377 15.94 7.15 22.87
CA ASP A 377 15.61 8.47 22.33
C ASP A 377 14.44 8.35 21.32
N SER A 378 13.64 9.39 21.20
CA SER A 378 12.53 9.45 20.24
C SER A 378 12.95 9.13 18.80
N GLU A 379 14.17 9.53 18.43
CA GLU A 379 14.75 9.34 17.09
C GLU A 379 15.69 8.12 16.97
N ASP A 380 15.93 7.37 18.06
CA ASP A 380 16.64 6.10 17.97
C ASP A 380 15.94 5.16 16.99
N VAL A 381 16.73 4.47 16.16
CA VAL A 381 16.23 3.56 15.14
C VAL A 381 15.55 2.35 15.79
N LEU A 382 14.30 2.11 15.41
CA LEU A 382 13.53 0.95 15.86
C LEU A 382 13.79 -0.26 14.98
N PHE A 383 13.76 -0.07 13.67
CA PHE A 383 13.99 -1.15 12.72
C PHE A 383 14.48 -0.64 11.36
N THR A 384 15.00 -1.57 10.56
CA THR A 384 15.24 -1.42 9.14
C THR A 384 14.41 -2.44 8.37
N LEU A 385 13.77 -2.02 7.28
CA LEU A 385 12.99 -2.92 6.44
C LEU A 385 13.37 -2.74 4.97
N TYR A 386 13.71 -3.84 4.31
CA TYR A 386 14.21 -3.81 2.94
C TYR A 386 13.08 -3.85 1.92
N THR A 387 13.08 -2.86 1.02
CA THR A 387 12.20 -2.80 -0.15
C THR A 387 12.97 -3.05 -1.44
N SER A 388 12.28 -3.60 -2.45
CA SER A 388 12.85 -3.74 -3.79
C SER A 388 13.03 -2.35 -4.41
N GLY A 389 14.26 -2.01 -4.79
CA GLY A 389 14.54 -0.78 -5.55
C GLY A 389 14.36 -0.98 -7.06
N SER A 390 13.98 0.08 -7.79
CA SER A 390 13.97 0.10 -9.26
C SER A 390 15.36 -0.18 -9.86
N THR A 391 16.44 0.09 -9.11
CA THR A 391 17.85 -0.10 -9.52
C THR A 391 18.42 -1.48 -9.17
N GLY A 392 17.63 -2.42 -8.69
CA GLY A 392 18.05 -3.81 -8.39
C GLY A 392 18.59 -4.04 -6.97
N LYS A 393 19.33 -3.11 -6.35
CA LYS A 393 19.80 -3.26 -4.97
C LYS A 393 18.67 -2.90 -3.99
N PRO A 394 18.32 -3.77 -3.01
CA PRO A 394 17.33 -3.45 -1.98
C PRO A 394 17.70 -2.20 -1.19
N LYS A 395 16.68 -1.45 -0.71
CA LYS A 395 16.82 -0.26 0.13
C LYS A 395 16.40 -0.61 1.55
N GLY A 396 17.28 -0.48 2.53
CA GLY A 396 16.98 -0.61 3.95
C GLY A 396 16.31 0.66 4.48
N ILE A 397 14.99 0.70 4.53
CA ILE A 397 14.22 1.85 5.02
C ILE A 397 14.33 1.92 6.54
N ILE A 398 14.70 3.09 7.07
CA ILE A 398 14.90 3.33 8.49
C ILE A 398 13.66 3.97 9.10
N HIS A 399 13.16 3.42 10.21
CA HIS A 399 12.13 4.04 11.04
C HIS A 399 12.63 4.30 12.47
N SER A 400 12.34 5.51 12.98
CA SER A 400 12.62 5.90 14.37
C SER A 400 11.51 5.41 15.31
N THR A 401 11.78 5.46 16.62
CA THR A 401 10.90 4.87 17.62
C THR A 401 9.60 5.67 17.81
N ALA A 402 9.66 6.92 18.26
CA ALA A 402 8.46 7.63 18.71
C ALA A 402 7.51 7.99 17.57
N GLY A 403 8.04 8.56 16.48
CA GLY A 403 7.22 9.01 15.36
C GLY A 403 6.49 7.86 14.67
N TYR A 404 7.17 6.73 14.47
CA TYR A 404 6.57 5.53 13.90
C TYR A 404 5.47 4.94 14.80
N LEU A 405 5.73 4.84 16.11
CA LEU A 405 4.72 4.34 17.07
C LEU A 405 3.47 5.22 17.07
N LEU A 406 3.63 6.55 17.10
CA LEU A 406 2.48 7.45 17.09
C LEU A 406 1.66 7.32 15.81
N GLY A 407 2.32 7.31 14.65
CA GLY A 407 1.65 7.17 13.36
C GLY A 407 0.85 5.88 13.25
N THR A 408 1.45 4.75 13.62
CA THR A 408 0.78 3.45 13.58
C THR A 408 -0.37 3.32 14.58
N ALA A 409 -0.18 3.83 15.80
CA ALA A 409 -1.22 3.81 16.83
C ALA A 409 -2.45 4.63 16.45
N MET A 410 -2.23 5.85 15.94
CA MET A 410 -3.33 6.74 15.54
C MET A 410 -4.08 6.22 14.31
N THR A 411 -3.36 5.80 13.28
CA THR A 411 -4.00 5.28 12.07
C THR A 411 -4.76 4.00 12.36
N PHE A 412 -4.22 3.10 13.15
CA PHE A 412 -4.94 1.90 13.60
C PHE A 412 -6.22 2.26 14.38
N LYS A 413 -6.13 3.21 15.30
CA LYS A 413 -7.24 3.65 16.13
C LYS A 413 -8.40 4.24 15.33
N TYR A 414 -8.10 5.12 14.37
CA TYR A 414 -9.12 5.92 13.69
C TYR A 414 -9.60 5.28 12.38
N ILE A 415 -8.71 4.64 11.60
CA ILE A 415 -9.08 4.03 10.32
C ILE A 415 -9.82 2.71 10.54
N PHE A 416 -9.34 1.86 11.46
CA PHE A 416 -10.06 0.62 11.78
C PHE A 416 -11.15 0.83 12.84
N ASP A 417 -11.31 2.05 13.37
CA ASP A 417 -12.29 2.37 14.42
C ASP A 417 -12.28 1.32 15.55
N ILE A 418 -11.07 0.90 15.95
CA ILE A 418 -10.86 -0.25 16.82
C ILE A 418 -11.59 -0.11 18.17
N ARG A 419 -12.24 -1.18 18.59
CA ARG A 419 -12.99 -1.29 19.85
C ARG A 419 -12.39 -2.40 20.71
N GLU A 420 -12.69 -2.34 22.00
CA GLU A 420 -12.16 -3.31 22.97
C GLU A 420 -12.56 -4.75 22.64
N SER A 421 -13.77 -4.96 22.13
CA SER A 421 -14.30 -6.29 21.79
C SER A 421 -13.85 -6.83 20.44
N ASP A 422 -13.10 -6.04 19.65
CA ASP A 422 -12.72 -6.47 18.30
C ASP A 422 -11.68 -7.58 18.31
N ILE A 423 -11.84 -8.50 17.37
CA ILE A 423 -10.81 -9.43 16.93
C ILE A 423 -10.40 -8.99 15.52
N TYR A 424 -9.20 -8.46 15.44
CA TYR A 424 -8.63 -7.90 14.23
C TYR A 424 -7.73 -8.92 13.53
N TRP A 425 -7.92 -9.10 12.24
CA TRP A 425 -7.06 -9.93 11.42
C TRP A 425 -6.51 -9.18 10.22
N CYS A 426 -5.19 -9.01 10.19
CA CYS A 426 -4.44 -8.62 9.01
C CYS A 426 -3.77 -9.85 8.42
N SER A 427 -4.06 -10.16 7.16
CA SER A 427 -3.49 -11.33 6.47
C SER A 427 -2.09 -11.11 5.90
N ALA A 428 -1.52 -9.92 6.09
CA ALA A 428 -0.16 -9.60 5.63
C ALA A 428 0.90 -10.28 6.48
N ASP A 429 1.99 -10.69 5.83
CA ASP A 429 3.17 -11.23 6.50
C ASP A 429 3.94 -10.12 7.23
N VAL A 430 4.51 -10.47 8.40
CA VAL A 430 5.32 -9.53 9.21
C VAL A 430 6.63 -9.14 8.52
N GLY A 431 7.11 -9.90 7.55
CA GLY A 431 8.24 -9.53 6.69
C GLY A 431 8.02 -8.29 5.81
N TRP A 432 6.79 -7.73 5.81
CA TRP A 432 6.43 -6.50 5.13
C TRP A 432 6.04 -5.40 6.13
N ILE A 433 6.07 -4.15 5.68
CA ILE A 433 5.70 -3.01 6.55
C ILE A 433 4.27 -3.14 7.09
N THR A 434 3.35 -3.71 6.32
CA THR A 434 1.97 -3.93 6.77
C THR A 434 1.91 -4.83 8.01
N GLY A 435 2.74 -5.87 8.07
CA GLY A 435 2.84 -6.71 9.24
C GLY A 435 3.48 -6.01 10.44
N HIS A 436 4.53 -5.21 10.22
CA HIS A 436 5.11 -4.38 11.28
C HIS A 436 4.07 -3.44 11.87
N SER A 437 3.45 -2.61 11.02
CA SER A 437 2.55 -1.55 11.45
C SER A 437 1.20 -2.06 11.96
N TYR A 438 0.63 -3.10 11.32
CA TYR A 438 -0.76 -3.52 11.54
C TYR A 438 -0.95 -5.00 11.91
N VAL A 439 0.11 -5.75 12.22
CA VAL A 439 0.05 -7.00 12.99
C VAL A 439 0.70 -6.80 14.35
N THR A 440 1.80 -6.05 14.41
CA THR A 440 2.61 -5.91 15.63
C THR A 440 2.33 -4.58 16.35
N TYR A 441 2.88 -3.46 15.89
CA TYR A 441 2.95 -2.22 16.67
C TYR A 441 1.59 -1.54 16.87
N GLY A 442 0.90 -1.16 15.80
CA GLY A 442 -0.37 -0.43 15.89
C GLY A 442 -1.44 -1.12 16.71
N PRO A 443 -1.73 -2.42 16.45
CA PRO A 443 -2.71 -3.18 17.23
C PRO A 443 -2.34 -3.31 18.70
N LEU A 444 -1.09 -3.71 19.02
CA LEU A 444 -0.67 -3.94 20.41
C LEU A 444 -0.64 -2.66 21.23
N MET A 445 -0.26 -1.53 20.63
CA MET A 445 -0.36 -0.22 21.31
C MET A 445 -1.80 0.14 21.69
N ASN A 446 -2.78 -0.31 20.91
CA ASN A 446 -4.21 -0.07 21.16
C ASN A 446 -4.88 -1.15 22.04
N GLY A 447 -4.16 -2.11 22.56
CA GLY A 447 -4.73 -3.19 23.37
C GLY A 447 -5.66 -4.11 22.58
N ALA A 448 -5.47 -4.23 21.26
CA ALA A 448 -6.31 -5.04 20.38
C ALA A 448 -5.99 -6.53 20.49
N THR A 449 -6.97 -7.39 20.18
CA THR A 449 -6.74 -8.81 19.93
C THR A 449 -6.42 -9.01 18.46
N VAL A 450 -5.24 -9.55 18.16
CA VAL A 450 -4.77 -9.81 16.79
C VAL A 450 -4.86 -11.30 16.50
N LEU A 451 -5.50 -11.64 15.38
CA LEU A 451 -5.40 -12.98 14.83
C LEU A 451 -4.23 -13.05 13.86
N MET A 452 -3.42 -14.09 13.99
CA MET A 452 -2.31 -14.42 13.09
C MET A 452 -2.55 -15.82 12.50
N TYR A 453 -2.26 -15.99 11.23
CA TYR A 453 -2.35 -17.27 10.54
C TYR A 453 -1.05 -17.58 9.81
N GLU A 454 -0.48 -18.76 10.09
CA GLU A 454 0.61 -19.33 9.32
C GLU A 454 0.04 -20.31 8.31
N GLY A 455 0.14 -20.00 7.02
CA GLY A 455 -0.28 -20.90 5.97
C GLY A 455 -0.77 -20.24 4.69
N ALA A 456 -1.22 -21.07 3.77
CA ALA A 456 -1.81 -20.63 2.51
C ALA A 456 -3.34 -20.42 2.64
N PRO A 457 -3.91 -19.42 1.93
CA PRO A 457 -5.33 -19.10 2.06
C PRO A 457 -6.27 -20.17 1.47
N ASN A 458 -5.74 -21.09 0.67
CA ASN A 458 -6.47 -22.16 -0.01
C ASN A 458 -6.07 -23.57 0.44
N PHE A 459 -5.48 -23.71 1.61
CA PHE A 459 -5.11 -25.02 2.14
C PHE A 459 -5.71 -25.24 3.53
N PRO A 460 -6.35 -26.39 3.80
CA PRO A 460 -6.54 -27.53 2.90
C PRO A 460 -7.59 -27.31 1.78
N GLU A 461 -8.48 -26.31 1.93
CA GLU A 461 -9.53 -25.97 0.96
C GLU A 461 -9.63 -24.44 0.79
N PRO A 462 -10.23 -23.93 -0.31
CA PRO A 462 -10.37 -22.51 -0.58
C PRO A 462 -11.25 -21.73 0.42
N ASP A 463 -11.91 -22.41 1.33
CA ASP A 463 -12.70 -21.83 2.42
C ASP A 463 -11.89 -21.48 3.68
N ARG A 464 -10.58 -21.71 3.66
CA ARG A 464 -9.71 -21.61 4.85
C ARG A 464 -9.86 -20.31 5.61
N PHE A 465 -9.86 -19.17 4.92
CA PHE A 465 -9.98 -17.87 5.56
C PHE A 465 -11.37 -17.65 6.16
N TRP A 466 -12.40 -18.11 5.49
CA TRP A 466 -13.78 -17.95 5.94
C TRP A 466 -14.06 -18.81 7.19
N ARG A 467 -13.48 -19.99 7.23
CA ARG A 467 -13.51 -20.87 8.42
C ARG A 467 -12.83 -20.22 9.62
N ILE A 468 -11.69 -19.58 9.41
CA ILE A 468 -10.96 -18.85 10.47
C ILE A 468 -11.81 -17.66 10.97
N ILE A 469 -12.41 -16.89 10.08
CA ILE A 469 -13.29 -15.76 10.45
C ILE A 469 -14.46 -16.24 11.30
N GLU A 470 -15.15 -17.28 10.85
CA GLU A 470 -16.28 -17.88 11.59
C GLU A 470 -15.85 -18.44 12.96
N LYS A 471 -14.78 -19.21 12.98
CA LYS A 471 -14.27 -19.88 14.17
C LYS A 471 -13.91 -18.92 15.30
N TYR A 472 -13.19 -17.85 14.98
CA TYR A 472 -12.70 -16.90 15.95
C TYR A 472 -13.59 -15.66 16.12
N GLY A 473 -14.63 -15.52 15.30
CA GLY A 473 -15.51 -14.35 15.34
C GLY A 473 -14.76 -13.07 14.94
N VAL A 474 -13.92 -13.13 13.91
CA VAL A 474 -13.17 -11.97 13.43
C VAL A 474 -14.12 -10.83 13.08
N THR A 475 -13.83 -9.62 13.60
CA THR A 475 -14.70 -8.45 13.43
C THR A 475 -14.15 -7.47 12.40
N ILE A 476 -12.83 -7.45 12.19
CA ILE A 476 -12.14 -6.60 11.21
C ILE A 476 -11.21 -7.47 10.39
N PHE A 477 -11.37 -7.45 9.07
CA PHE A 477 -10.50 -8.20 8.16
C PHE A 477 -9.79 -7.26 7.17
N TYR A 478 -8.46 -7.28 7.20
CA TYR A 478 -7.57 -6.42 6.41
C TYR A 478 -6.66 -7.27 5.52
N THR A 479 -6.81 -7.13 4.21
CA THR A 479 -6.13 -7.99 3.24
C THR A 479 -5.75 -7.26 1.96
N ALA A 480 -4.99 -7.91 1.08
CA ALA A 480 -4.56 -7.31 -0.18
C ALA A 480 -5.58 -7.56 -1.31
N PRO A 481 -5.73 -6.64 -2.30
CA PRO A 481 -6.54 -6.84 -3.49
C PRO A 481 -6.19 -8.12 -4.27
N THR A 482 -4.93 -8.49 -4.32
CA THR A 482 -4.49 -9.77 -4.92
C THR A 482 -5.14 -10.98 -4.24
N ALA A 483 -5.26 -10.99 -2.91
CA ALA A 483 -5.96 -12.05 -2.19
C ALA A 483 -7.46 -12.02 -2.51
N ILE A 484 -8.08 -10.85 -2.56
CA ILE A 484 -9.50 -10.68 -2.91
C ILE A 484 -9.76 -11.24 -4.32
N ARG A 485 -8.94 -10.90 -5.31
CA ARG A 485 -9.06 -11.45 -6.67
C ARG A 485 -8.88 -12.97 -6.71
N ALA A 486 -7.97 -13.52 -5.90
CA ALA A 486 -7.83 -14.97 -5.77
C ALA A 486 -9.10 -15.62 -5.20
N PHE A 487 -9.72 -15.01 -4.19
CA PHE A 487 -10.99 -15.48 -3.63
C PHE A 487 -12.13 -15.42 -4.65
N MET A 488 -12.19 -14.35 -5.45
CA MET A 488 -13.15 -14.25 -6.57
C MET A 488 -12.94 -15.37 -7.59
N LYS A 489 -11.67 -15.67 -7.94
CA LYS A 489 -11.31 -16.74 -8.88
C LYS A 489 -11.75 -18.12 -8.37
N TRP A 490 -11.62 -18.37 -7.07
CA TRP A 490 -12.01 -19.66 -6.49
C TRP A 490 -13.53 -19.82 -6.38
N GLY A 491 -14.30 -18.74 -6.37
CA GLY A 491 -15.76 -18.74 -6.40
C GLY A 491 -16.42 -18.28 -5.12
N SER A 492 -17.57 -17.65 -5.27
CA SER A 492 -18.34 -17.09 -4.17
C SER A 492 -19.09 -18.14 -3.34
N GLU A 493 -19.12 -19.39 -3.78
CA GLU A 493 -19.70 -20.52 -3.02
C GLU A 493 -18.90 -20.86 -1.76
N TRP A 494 -17.59 -20.55 -1.73
CA TRP A 494 -16.74 -20.85 -0.58
C TRP A 494 -17.08 -19.95 0.63
N PRO A 495 -17.11 -18.62 0.54
CA PRO A 495 -17.50 -17.79 1.68
C PRO A 495 -18.95 -18.02 2.11
N LYS A 496 -19.86 -18.38 1.20
CA LYS A 496 -21.28 -18.65 1.52
C LYS A 496 -21.50 -19.86 2.42
N LYS A 497 -20.52 -20.75 2.56
CA LYS A 497 -20.58 -21.91 3.47
C LYS A 497 -20.39 -21.53 4.95
N HIS A 498 -19.96 -20.28 5.21
CA HIS A 498 -19.53 -19.82 6.52
C HIS A 498 -20.33 -18.61 7.00
N ASN A 499 -20.47 -18.49 8.31
CA ASN A 499 -21.11 -17.34 8.93
C ASN A 499 -20.10 -16.20 9.11
N LEU A 500 -20.15 -15.19 8.25
CA LEU A 500 -19.29 -14.01 8.30
C LEU A 500 -19.95 -12.81 9.02
N ASN A 501 -21.03 -13.01 9.78
CA ASN A 501 -21.78 -11.93 10.44
C ASN A 501 -21.01 -11.24 11.56
N SER A 502 -19.94 -11.82 12.06
CA SER A 502 -19.01 -11.17 13.00
C SER A 502 -18.28 -9.97 12.40
N LEU A 503 -18.02 -9.99 11.09
CA LEU A 503 -17.35 -8.88 10.41
C LEU A 503 -18.17 -7.61 10.52
N ARG A 504 -17.52 -6.51 10.91
CA ARG A 504 -18.11 -5.17 10.96
C ARG A 504 -17.36 -4.14 10.10
N LEU A 505 -16.09 -4.43 9.73
CA LEU A 505 -15.26 -3.58 8.90
C LEU A 505 -14.31 -4.44 8.08
N LEU A 506 -14.10 -4.03 6.82
CA LEU A 506 -13.15 -4.62 5.89
C LEU A 506 -12.09 -3.59 5.52
N GLY A 507 -10.90 -4.06 5.16
CA GLY A 507 -9.85 -3.19 4.69
C GLY A 507 -9.04 -3.78 3.53
N SER A 508 -8.49 -2.89 2.70
CA SER A 508 -7.66 -3.19 1.54
C SER A 508 -6.31 -2.51 1.62
N VAL A 509 -5.23 -3.19 1.23
CA VAL A 509 -3.85 -2.70 1.35
C VAL A 509 -2.89 -3.27 0.31
N GLY A 510 -1.87 -2.48 -0.02
CA GLY A 510 -0.66 -2.93 -0.72
C GLY A 510 -0.65 -2.66 -2.22
N GLU A 511 -1.79 -2.50 -2.83
CA GLU A 511 -1.98 -2.10 -4.23
C GLU A 511 -3.36 -1.47 -4.43
N PRO A 512 -3.59 -0.70 -5.51
CA PRO A 512 -4.93 -0.21 -5.82
C PRO A 512 -5.92 -1.35 -6.02
N ILE A 513 -7.12 -1.21 -5.45
CA ILE A 513 -8.21 -2.16 -5.67
C ILE A 513 -9.11 -1.67 -6.81
N ASN A 514 -9.38 -2.52 -7.79
CA ASN A 514 -10.30 -2.18 -8.85
C ASN A 514 -11.77 -2.25 -8.36
N PRO A 515 -12.68 -1.47 -8.97
CA PRO A 515 -14.08 -1.38 -8.53
C PRO A 515 -14.81 -2.72 -8.41
N GLU A 516 -14.56 -3.67 -9.31
CA GLU A 516 -15.20 -4.99 -9.29
C GLU A 516 -14.78 -5.83 -8.09
N ALA A 517 -13.48 -5.83 -7.78
CA ALA A 517 -12.97 -6.53 -6.59
C ALA A 517 -13.47 -5.87 -5.31
N TRP A 518 -13.55 -4.53 -5.29
CA TRP A 518 -14.12 -3.78 -4.18
C TRP A 518 -15.60 -4.14 -3.97
N MET A 519 -16.41 -4.17 -5.05
CA MET A 519 -17.82 -4.54 -4.98
C MET A 519 -18.03 -5.98 -4.52
N TRP A 520 -17.25 -6.91 -5.08
CA TRP A 520 -17.31 -8.31 -4.63
C TRP A 520 -16.99 -8.44 -3.14
N TYR A 521 -15.97 -7.73 -2.67
CA TYR A 521 -15.55 -7.71 -1.27
C TYR A 521 -16.64 -7.13 -0.38
N TYR A 522 -17.25 -6.01 -0.82
CA TYR A 522 -18.37 -5.37 -0.13
C TYR A 522 -19.61 -6.26 -0.04
N GLU A 523 -20.03 -6.85 -1.17
CA GLU A 523 -21.26 -7.63 -1.28
C GLU A 523 -21.11 -9.03 -0.69
N THR A 524 -20.08 -9.76 -1.12
CA THR A 524 -19.92 -11.18 -0.80
C THR A 524 -19.37 -11.40 0.60
N ILE A 525 -18.36 -10.65 1.00
CA ILE A 525 -17.71 -10.80 2.30
C ILE A 525 -18.32 -9.85 3.33
N GLY A 526 -18.52 -8.62 2.97
CA GLY A 526 -19.09 -7.59 3.85
C GLY A 526 -20.60 -7.67 4.03
N GLY A 527 -21.31 -8.44 3.17
CA GLY A 527 -22.77 -8.56 3.21
C GLY A 527 -23.48 -7.21 3.05
N MET A 528 -22.92 -6.28 2.29
CA MET A 528 -23.38 -4.90 2.05
C MET A 528 -23.55 -4.05 3.35
N ARG A 529 -22.96 -4.48 4.47
CA ARG A 529 -23.07 -3.82 5.79
C ARG A 529 -21.75 -3.33 6.35
N CYS A 530 -20.62 -3.94 5.90
CA CYS A 530 -19.29 -3.57 6.37
C CYS A 530 -18.71 -2.46 5.50
N PRO A 531 -18.35 -1.29 6.05
CA PRO A 531 -17.56 -0.31 5.31
C PRO A 531 -16.21 -0.91 4.93
N ILE A 532 -15.66 -0.46 3.79
CA ILE A 532 -14.33 -0.84 3.34
C ILE A 532 -13.41 0.36 3.51
N VAL A 533 -12.31 0.18 4.25
CA VAL A 533 -11.20 1.14 4.30
C VAL A 533 -10.14 0.70 3.30
N ASP A 534 -10.10 1.39 2.15
CA ASP A 534 -9.04 1.23 1.18
C ASP A 534 -7.89 2.16 1.54
N THR A 535 -6.71 1.60 1.78
CA THR A 535 -5.61 2.35 2.40
C THR A 535 -4.45 2.51 1.43
N TRP A 536 -4.01 3.76 1.22
CA TRP A 536 -2.76 4.03 0.53
C TRP A 536 -1.68 4.46 1.53
N TRP A 537 -0.55 3.81 1.44
CA TRP A 537 0.67 4.09 2.19
C TRP A 537 1.82 3.22 1.71
N GLN A 538 3.02 3.46 2.20
CA GLN A 538 4.26 2.83 1.76
C GLN A 538 5.09 2.37 2.95
N THR A 539 6.11 1.53 2.71
CA THR A 539 7.14 1.24 3.71
C THR A 539 7.76 2.54 4.22
N GLU A 540 8.04 3.45 3.33
CA GLU A 540 8.62 4.77 3.57
C GLU A 540 7.74 5.67 4.44
N THR A 541 6.43 5.56 4.33
CA THR A 541 5.52 6.38 5.14
C THR A 541 5.29 5.82 6.55
N GLY A 542 5.55 4.55 6.77
CA GLY A 542 5.44 3.86 8.06
C GLY A 542 4.01 3.61 8.55
N SER A 543 3.06 4.45 8.14
CA SER A 543 1.64 4.33 8.49
C SER A 543 0.73 4.80 7.36
N ILE A 544 -0.59 4.57 7.49
CA ILE A 544 -1.60 4.94 6.49
C ILE A 544 -1.62 6.46 6.29
N MET A 545 -1.58 6.90 5.02
CA MET A 545 -1.58 8.30 4.61
C MET A 545 -2.92 8.76 4.03
N ILE A 546 -3.58 7.90 3.23
CA ILE A 546 -4.88 8.17 2.64
C ILE A 546 -5.78 6.98 2.90
N SER A 547 -6.99 7.23 3.41
CA SER A 547 -8.00 6.19 3.66
C SER A 547 -9.35 6.82 4.02
N PRO A 548 -10.49 6.16 3.74
CA PRO A 548 -11.76 6.60 4.30
C PRO A 548 -11.79 6.42 5.82
N PHE A 549 -12.45 7.37 6.49
CA PHE A 549 -12.86 7.21 7.90
C PHE A 549 -14.24 6.54 7.89
N PRO A 550 -14.37 5.30 8.38
CA PRO A 550 -15.54 4.45 8.07
C PRO A 550 -16.87 4.95 8.63
N GLY A 551 -16.86 5.89 9.59
CA GLY A 551 -18.05 6.51 10.14
C GLY A 551 -18.41 7.87 9.53
N ALA A 552 -17.55 8.45 8.69
CA ALA A 552 -17.68 9.81 8.20
C ALA A 552 -17.69 9.95 6.68
N VAL A 553 -16.86 9.16 6.00
CA VAL A 553 -16.56 9.32 4.57
C VAL A 553 -17.40 8.37 3.73
N ALA A 554 -18.16 8.90 2.77
CA ALA A 554 -18.80 8.08 1.74
C ALA A 554 -17.71 7.51 0.83
N THR A 555 -17.63 6.19 0.71
CA THR A 555 -16.61 5.53 -0.10
C THR A 555 -17.01 5.44 -1.57
N LYS A 556 -16.02 5.48 -2.46
CA LYS A 556 -16.16 5.20 -3.89
C LYS A 556 -15.30 3.97 -4.21
N PRO A 557 -15.82 2.92 -4.86
CA PRO A 557 -15.06 1.73 -5.20
C PRO A 557 -13.75 2.05 -5.94
N GLY A 558 -12.61 1.69 -5.36
CA GLY A 558 -11.28 1.94 -5.93
C GLY A 558 -10.62 3.27 -5.54
N SER A 559 -11.30 4.14 -4.77
CA SER A 559 -10.70 5.36 -4.24
C SER A 559 -10.16 5.17 -2.82
N ALA A 560 -8.92 5.60 -2.58
CA ALA A 560 -8.36 5.70 -1.25
C ALA A 560 -8.95 6.87 -0.44
N THR A 561 -9.74 7.75 -1.05
CA THR A 561 -10.51 8.87 -0.52
C THR A 561 -9.70 10.03 0.04
N LEU A 562 -9.61 10.23 1.36
CA LEU A 562 -9.12 11.46 1.97
C LEU A 562 -7.82 11.26 2.76
N PRO A 563 -6.97 12.30 2.90
CA PRO A 563 -5.74 12.24 3.67
C PRO A 563 -6.00 12.00 5.17
N PHE A 564 -5.08 11.30 5.82
CA PHE A 564 -5.06 11.22 7.28
C PHE A 564 -4.66 12.56 7.90
N PHE A 565 -4.91 12.73 9.19
CA PHE A 565 -4.58 13.95 9.93
C PHE A 565 -3.09 14.30 9.84
N GLY A 566 -2.78 15.57 9.57
CA GLY A 566 -1.42 16.09 9.44
C GLY A 566 -0.72 15.74 8.12
N VAL A 567 -1.38 15.04 7.21
CA VAL A 567 -0.79 14.64 5.92
C VAL A 567 -1.23 15.59 4.82
N GLN A 568 -0.30 16.38 4.28
CA GLN A 568 -0.54 17.28 3.14
C GLN A 568 -0.10 16.61 1.84
N ILE A 569 -1.07 16.06 1.12
CA ILE A 569 -0.87 15.37 -0.15
C ILE A 569 -1.37 16.25 -1.29
N GLU A 570 -0.60 16.26 -2.38
CA GLU A 570 -0.95 16.97 -3.62
C GLU A 570 -0.69 16.06 -4.82
N VAL A 571 -1.44 16.31 -5.91
CA VAL A 571 -1.17 15.72 -7.22
C VAL A 571 -0.61 16.82 -8.09
N VAL A 572 0.62 16.64 -8.59
CA VAL A 572 1.36 17.68 -9.33
C VAL A 572 1.82 17.19 -10.70
N ASP A 573 2.08 18.12 -11.59
CA ASP A 573 2.73 17.88 -12.88
C ASP A 573 4.24 17.66 -12.75
N ASP A 574 4.94 17.53 -13.88
CA ASP A 574 6.41 17.36 -13.91
C ASP A 574 7.19 18.60 -13.43
N GLN A 575 6.55 19.76 -13.35
CA GLN A 575 7.11 21.01 -12.85
C GLN A 575 6.78 21.28 -11.38
N GLY A 576 6.02 20.36 -10.73
CA GLY A 576 5.60 20.50 -9.34
C GLY A 576 4.40 21.43 -9.13
N ALA A 577 3.70 21.81 -10.21
CA ALA A 577 2.46 22.58 -10.10
C ALA A 577 1.26 21.67 -9.92
N PRO A 578 0.29 22.01 -9.03
CA PRO A 578 -0.92 21.22 -8.85
C PRO A 578 -1.68 21.02 -10.17
N VAL A 579 -2.12 19.80 -10.44
CA VAL A 579 -2.92 19.49 -11.63
C VAL A 579 -4.41 19.75 -11.37
N PRO A 580 -5.22 20.00 -12.43
CA PRO A 580 -6.67 20.09 -12.29
C PRO A 580 -7.28 18.81 -11.71
N PRO A 581 -8.50 18.91 -11.09
CA PRO A 581 -9.26 17.72 -10.73
C PRO A 581 -9.40 16.75 -11.90
N ASP A 582 -9.46 15.47 -11.58
CA ASP A 582 -9.55 14.37 -12.53
C ASP A 582 -8.38 14.27 -13.54
N THR A 583 -7.31 14.99 -13.30
CA THR A 583 -6.08 14.89 -14.09
C THR A 583 -5.05 14.05 -13.34
N GLN A 584 -4.40 13.12 -14.06
CA GLN A 584 -3.33 12.33 -13.51
C GLN A 584 -2.05 13.16 -13.33
N GLY A 585 -1.37 12.92 -12.23
CA GLY A 585 -0.08 13.53 -11.93
C GLY A 585 0.73 12.69 -10.94
N LYS A 586 1.81 13.27 -10.46
CA LYS A 586 2.66 12.68 -9.44
C LYS A 586 2.06 12.93 -8.07
N LEU A 587 1.94 11.87 -7.27
CA LEU A 587 1.52 12.00 -5.87
C LEU A 587 2.72 12.43 -5.03
N VAL A 588 2.59 13.56 -4.35
CA VAL A 588 3.67 14.13 -3.52
C VAL A 588 3.15 14.51 -2.13
N ILE A 589 4.04 14.54 -1.14
CA ILE A 589 3.72 14.97 0.22
C ILE A 589 4.54 16.23 0.54
N ARG A 590 3.86 17.28 1.02
CA ARG A 590 4.43 18.61 1.17
C ARG A 590 5.21 18.81 2.46
N ARG A 591 4.79 18.17 3.54
CA ARG A 591 5.36 18.36 4.89
C ARG A 591 5.68 17.01 5.52
N PRO A 592 6.65 16.99 6.46
CA PRO A 592 6.96 15.77 7.19
C PRO A 592 5.79 15.35 8.10
N TRP A 593 5.72 14.07 8.38
CA TRP A 593 4.78 13.44 9.32
C TRP A 593 5.56 12.56 10.28
N PRO A 594 5.05 12.26 11.49
CA PRO A 594 5.83 11.58 12.52
C PRO A 594 6.43 10.23 12.09
N SER A 595 5.67 9.39 11.38
CA SER A 595 6.12 8.06 10.92
C SER A 595 6.88 8.07 9.58
N MET A 596 7.30 9.24 9.09
CA MET A 596 8.16 9.36 7.91
C MET A 596 9.46 8.59 8.11
N LEU A 597 9.96 7.94 7.05
CA LEU A 597 11.28 7.31 7.07
C LEU A 597 12.36 8.30 7.48
N ARG A 598 13.41 7.81 8.11
CA ARG A 598 14.59 8.63 8.51
C ARG A 598 15.77 8.51 7.54
N GLY A 599 15.60 7.77 6.46
CA GLY A 599 16.61 7.59 5.43
C GLY A 599 16.68 6.16 4.90
N ILE A 600 17.71 5.89 4.11
CA ILE A 600 18.11 4.57 3.65
C ILE A 600 19.37 4.16 4.44
N TRP A 601 19.38 2.94 4.96
CA TRP A 601 20.50 2.43 5.76
C TRP A 601 21.82 2.50 5.00
N GLY A 602 22.79 3.21 5.59
CA GLY A 602 24.12 3.39 5.00
C GLY A 602 24.20 4.24 3.72
N ASP A 603 23.05 4.80 3.22
CA ASP A 603 23.03 5.46 1.91
C ASP A 603 22.18 6.75 1.92
N PRO A 604 22.64 7.82 2.59
CA PRO A 604 21.93 9.11 2.65
C PRO A 604 21.82 9.81 1.30
N GLN A 605 22.79 9.58 0.41
CA GLN A 605 22.74 10.15 -0.95
C GLN A 605 21.57 9.56 -1.74
N ARG A 606 21.44 8.24 -1.75
CA ARG A 606 20.31 7.56 -2.41
C ARG A 606 18.96 7.97 -1.83
N TYR A 607 18.88 8.23 -0.51
CA TYR A 607 17.68 8.76 0.12
C TYR A 607 17.26 10.10 -0.50
N HIS A 608 18.22 11.01 -0.66
CA HIS A 608 17.96 12.30 -1.30
C HIS A 608 17.58 12.13 -2.77
N GLU A 609 18.33 11.34 -3.54
CA GLU A 609 18.12 11.15 -4.97
C GLU A 609 16.75 10.53 -5.28
N VAL A 610 16.33 9.52 -4.53
CA VAL A 610 15.08 8.77 -4.81
C VAL A 610 13.83 9.55 -4.43
N TYR A 611 13.87 10.31 -3.33
CA TYR A 611 12.62 10.86 -2.77
C TYR A 611 12.52 12.39 -2.82
N TRP A 612 13.58 13.12 -3.16
CA TRP A 612 13.60 14.58 -2.99
C TRP A 612 14.07 15.38 -4.21
N THR A 613 14.51 14.71 -5.28
CA THR A 613 15.05 15.39 -6.46
C THR A 613 14.05 15.56 -7.59
N GLU A 614 13.08 14.65 -7.71
CA GLU A 614 12.15 14.62 -8.83
C GLU A 614 11.20 15.83 -8.84
N VAL A 615 10.71 16.24 -7.67
CA VAL A 615 9.91 17.47 -7.49
C VAL A 615 10.52 18.24 -6.31
N PRO A 616 11.27 19.32 -6.54
CA PRO A 616 11.95 20.06 -5.48
C PRO A 616 10.99 20.58 -4.41
N GLY A 617 11.34 20.34 -3.14
CA GLY A 617 10.57 20.78 -1.99
C GLY A 617 9.44 19.84 -1.55
N TYR A 618 9.26 18.70 -2.23
CA TYR A 618 8.26 17.67 -1.89
C TYR A 618 8.90 16.29 -1.69
N TYR A 619 8.30 15.52 -0.83
CA TYR A 619 8.55 14.08 -0.79
C TYR A 619 7.85 13.41 -1.98
N CYS A 620 8.63 12.81 -2.87
CA CYS A 620 8.14 12.11 -4.06
C CYS A 620 7.81 10.66 -3.72
N THR A 621 6.54 10.29 -3.81
CA THR A 621 6.09 8.93 -3.46
C THR A 621 6.47 7.89 -4.50
N GLY A 622 6.74 8.31 -5.74
CA GLY A 622 6.90 7.43 -6.89
C GLY A 622 5.60 6.79 -7.37
N ASP A 623 4.45 7.24 -6.84
CA ASP A 623 3.11 6.82 -7.27
C ASP A 623 2.43 7.91 -8.09
N GLY A 624 1.67 7.48 -9.11
CA GLY A 624 0.75 8.32 -9.85
C GLY A 624 -0.61 8.35 -9.19
N ALA A 625 -1.28 9.50 -9.21
CA ALA A 625 -2.61 9.65 -8.69
C ALA A 625 -3.40 10.71 -9.46
N ARG A 626 -4.71 10.77 -9.20
CA ARG A 626 -5.57 11.89 -9.51
C ARG A 626 -6.43 12.24 -8.30
N GLN A 627 -6.89 13.47 -8.24
CA GLN A 627 -7.87 13.90 -7.26
C GLN A 627 -9.16 14.27 -7.99
N ASP A 628 -10.30 13.68 -7.58
CA ASP A 628 -11.58 14.01 -8.22
C ASP A 628 -12.18 15.34 -7.73
N THR A 629 -13.31 15.73 -8.31
CA THR A 629 -14.00 16.98 -7.97
C THR A 629 -14.54 17.02 -6.54
N ASP A 630 -14.73 15.86 -5.90
CA ASP A 630 -15.10 15.75 -4.48
C ASP A 630 -13.88 15.82 -3.55
N GLY A 631 -12.68 15.89 -4.12
CA GLY A 631 -11.41 15.94 -3.39
C GLY A 631 -10.84 14.57 -3.02
N TYR A 632 -11.39 13.47 -3.55
CA TYR A 632 -10.94 12.11 -3.26
C TYR A 632 -9.75 11.71 -4.12
N PHE A 633 -8.78 11.04 -3.51
CA PHE A 633 -7.58 10.54 -4.16
C PHE A 633 -7.81 9.15 -4.75
N TRP A 634 -7.38 8.99 -5.99
CA TRP A 634 -7.37 7.76 -6.75
C TRP A 634 -5.93 7.42 -7.11
N ILE A 635 -5.46 6.29 -6.62
CA ILE A 635 -4.08 5.85 -6.89
C ILE A 635 -4.09 5.08 -8.21
N VAL A 636 -3.32 5.56 -9.17
CA VAL A 636 -3.26 4.99 -10.53
C VAL A 636 -2.23 3.88 -10.62
N GLY A 637 -1.22 3.90 -9.74
CA GLY A 637 -0.13 2.94 -9.68
C GLY A 637 1.23 3.60 -9.60
N ARG A 638 2.29 2.81 -9.76
CA ARG A 638 3.67 3.32 -9.77
C ARG A 638 3.94 4.15 -11.02
N LEU A 639 4.69 5.24 -10.88
CA LEU A 639 5.11 6.07 -12.01
C LEU A 639 6.01 5.32 -13.01
N ASP A 640 6.82 4.39 -12.53
CA ASP A 640 7.64 3.48 -13.33
C ASP A 640 6.82 2.38 -14.05
N ASP A 641 5.56 2.19 -13.68
CA ASP A 641 4.59 1.32 -14.36
C ASP A 641 3.61 2.10 -15.28
N VAL A 642 3.69 3.44 -15.33
CA VAL A 642 2.98 4.25 -16.33
C VAL A 642 3.66 4.09 -17.68
N ILE A 643 2.89 3.74 -18.70
CA ILE A 643 3.40 3.49 -20.05
C ILE A 643 3.12 4.70 -20.92
N ASN A 644 4.13 5.18 -21.64
CA ASN A 644 3.97 6.27 -22.60
C ASN A 644 3.75 5.67 -24.00
N VAL A 645 2.49 5.64 -24.43
CA VAL A 645 2.09 5.17 -25.77
C VAL A 645 1.77 6.36 -26.64
N SER A 646 2.56 6.61 -27.67
CA SER A 646 2.34 7.74 -28.62
C SER A 646 2.19 9.10 -27.92
N GLY A 647 2.93 9.35 -26.83
CA GLY A 647 2.84 10.59 -26.05
C GLY A 647 1.76 10.59 -24.95
N HIS A 648 0.96 9.54 -24.83
CA HIS A 648 -0.07 9.42 -23.78
C HIS A 648 0.45 8.59 -22.61
N ARG A 649 0.29 9.11 -21.39
CA ARG A 649 0.58 8.38 -20.15
C ARG A 649 -0.60 7.49 -19.81
N ILE A 650 -0.41 6.17 -19.92
CA ILE A 650 -1.43 5.16 -19.63
C ILE A 650 -1.02 4.42 -18.36
N GLY A 651 -1.86 4.49 -17.33
CA GLY A 651 -1.69 3.71 -16.10
C GLY A 651 -1.98 2.23 -16.37
N THR A 652 -1.03 1.35 -16.07
CA THR A 652 -1.27 -0.10 -16.24
C THR A 652 -2.47 -0.58 -15.45
N ALA A 653 -2.70 -0.03 -14.25
CA ALA A 653 -3.82 -0.38 -13.39
C ALA A 653 -5.20 -0.07 -14.01
N GLU A 654 -5.30 0.97 -14.83
CA GLU A 654 -6.55 1.32 -15.52
C GLU A 654 -6.90 0.29 -16.59
N VAL A 655 -5.90 -0.11 -17.40
CA VAL A 655 -6.08 -1.14 -18.43
C VAL A 655 -6.36 -2.50 -17.79
N GLU A 656 -5.67 -2.82 -16.71
CA GLU A 656 -5.91 -4.03 -15.91
C GLU A 656 -7.33 -4.03 -15.33
N GLY A 657 -7.79 -2.89 -14.82
CA GLY A 657 -9.16 -2.70 -14.31
C GLY A 657 -10.22 -2.97 -15.36
N ALA A 658 -10.07 -2.39 -16.54
CA ALA A 658 -11.01 -2.61 -17.67
C ALA A 658 -11.06 -4.09 -18.09
N LEU A 659 -9.91 -4.78 -18.12
CA LEU A 659 -9.83 -6.21 -18.42
C LEU A 659 -10.50 -7.07 -17.35
N VAL A 660 -10.23 -6.80 -16.08
CA VAL A 660 -10.79 -7.56 -14.93
C VAL A 660 -12.30 -7.31 -14.78
N GLY A 661 -12.81 -6.18 -15.24
CA GLY A 661 -14.24 -5.89 -15.34
C GLY A 661 -15.01 -6.83 -16.27
N HIS A 662 -14.35 -7.63 -17.10
CA HIS A 662 -15.00 -8.63 -17.95
C HIS A 662 -15.31 -9.91 -17.17
N PRO A 663 -16.54 -10.49 -17.28
CA PRO A 663 -16.94 -11.68 -16.50
C PRO A 663 -16.04 -12.89 -16.65
N ALA A 664 -15.36 -13.06 -17.79
CA ALA A 664 -14.45 -14.16 -18.05
C ALA A 664 -13.08 -14.01 -17.40
N VAL A 665 -12.69 -12.79 -16.97
CA VAL A 665 -11.35 -12.48 -16.47
C VAL A 665 -11.27 -12.60 -14.96
N ALA A 666 -10.26 -13.31 -14.48
CA ALA A 666 -9.94 -13.41 -13.06
C ALA A 666 -8.89 -12.38 -12.65
N GLU A 667 -7.85 -12.20 -13.49
CA GLU A 667 -6.73 -11.32 -13.21
C GLU A 667 -6.09 -10.85 -14.51
N ALA A 668 -5.50 -9.64 -14.50
CA ALA A 668 -4.75 -9.11 -15.61
C ALA A 668 -3.51 -8.37 -15.13
N ALA A 669 -2.46 -8.37 -15.95
CA ALA A 669 -1.28 -7.53 -15.78
C ALA A 669 -0.88 -6.93 -17.13
N VAL A 670 -0.58 -5.65 -17.13
CA VAL A 670 -0.20 -4.92 -18.34
C VAL A 670 1.22 -4.39 -18.20
N VAL A 671 2.00 -4.55 -19.28
CA VAL A 671 3.38 -4.09 -19.34
C VAL A 671 3.68 -3.42 -20.68
N ALA A 672 4.72 -2.59 -20.67
CA ALA A 672 5.26 -2.01 -21.88
C ALA A 672 6.15 -3.00 -22.62
N ARG A 673 6.09 -2.97 -23.96
CA ARG A 673 7.09 -3.54 -24.87
C ARG A 673 7.60 -2.39 -25.75
N PRO A 674 8.92 -2.31 -26.02
CA PRO A 674 9.45 -1.34 -26.98
C PRO A 674 8.73 -1.45 -28.33
N ASP A 675 8.36 -0.33 -28.92
CA ASP A 675 7.71 -0.22 -30.23
C ASP A 675 8.33 0.94 -31.00
N ASP A 676 8.82 0.68 -32.21
CA ASP A 676 9.59 1.66 -33.01
C ASP A 676 8.73 2.83 -33.49
N ILE A 677 7.40 2.67 -33.55
CA ILE A 677 6.48 3.70 -34.05
C ILE A 677 5.81 4.45 -32.88
N LYS A 678 5.37 3.71 -31.86
CA LYS A 678 4.59 4.26 -30.74
C LYS A 678 5.47 4.61 -29.52
N GLY A 679 6.77 4.29 -29.58
CA GLY A 679 7.68 4.33 -28.44
C GLY A 679 7.50 3.16 -27.48
N ALA A 680 6.25 2.84 -27.13
CA ALA A 680 5.90 1.65 -26.37
C ALA A 680 4.58 1.06 -26.84
N GLY A 681 4.53 -0.27 -26.95
CA GLY A 681 3.30 -1.05 -27.15
C GLY A 681 2.81 -1.65 -25.84
N LEU A 682 1.50 -1.83 -25.71
CA LEU A 682 0.87 -2.43 -24.56
C LEU A 682 0.73 -3.95 -24.75
N VAL A 683 1.27 -4.73 -23.81
CA VAL A 683 1.07 -6.18 -23.75
C VAL A 683 0.30 -6.52 -22.47
N ALA A 684 -0.87 -7.14 -22.64
CA ALA A 684 -1.71 -7.58 -21.54
C ALA A 684 -1.57 -9.11 -21.34
N PHE A 685 -1.30 -9.53 -20.12
CA PHE A 685 -1.35 -10.92 -19.68
C PHE A 685 -2.62 -11.14 -18.86
N VAL A 686 -3.46 -12.10 -19.26
CA VAL A 686 -4.79 -12.29 -18.71
C VAL A 686 -4.99 -13.72 -18.21
N THR A 687 -5.39 -13.85 -16.96
CA THR A 687 -5.82 -15.14 -16.38
C THR A 687 -7.34 -15.21 -16.40
N LEU A 688 -7.88 -16.27 -16.99
CA LEU A 688 -9.32 -16.48 -17.07
C LEU A 688 -9.88 -17.14 -15.81
N ARG A 689 -11.17 -16.97 -15.57
CA ARG A 689 -11.88 -17.67 -14.50
C ARG A 689 -11.99 -19.16 -14.79
N SER A 690 -12.13 -19.95 -13.74
CA SER A 690 -12.31 -21.40 -13.86
C SER A 690 -13.50 -21.74 -14.77
N GLY A 691 -13.28 -22.67 -15.70
CA GLY A 691 -14.30 -23.11 -16.68
C GLY A 691 -14.42 -22.25 -17.94
N VAL A 692 -13.64 -21.18 -18.07
CA VAL A 692 -13.58 -20.36 -19.29
C VAL A 692 -12.35 -20.80 -20.11
N ALA A 693 -12.58 -21.14 -21.38
CA ALA A 693 -11.49 -21.48 -22.31
C ALA A 693 -11.00 -20.24 -23.08
N PRO A 694 -9.68 -20.12 -23.34
CA PRO A 694 -9.14 -19.07 -24.19
C PRO A 694 -9.62 -19.22 -25.64
N SER A 695 -10.02 -18.10 -26.27
CA SER A 695 -10.40 -18.07 -27.68
C SER A 695 -9.94 -16.77 -28.36
N GLY A 696 -9.86 -16.79 -29.69
CA GLY A 696 -9.54 -15.59 -30.47
C GLY A 696 -10.63 -14.53 -30.36
N GLU A 697 -11.90 -14.93 -30.28
CA GLU A 697 -13.05 -14.04 -30.09
C GLU A 697 -12.98 -13.33 -28.73
N LEU A 698 -12.77 -14.06 -27.65
CA LEU A 698 -12.61 -13.49 -26.32
C LEU A 698 -11.42 -12.53 -26.23
N ARG A 699 -10.30 -12.86 -26.93
CA ARG A 699 -9.14 -11.96 -26.99
C ARG A 699 -9.48 -10.61 -27.60
N GLU A 700 -10.19 -10.60 -28.72
CA GLU A 700 -10.58 -9.35 -29.37
C GLU A 700 -11.69 -8.60 -28.60
N GLU A 701 -12.61 -9.32 -27.99
CA GLU A 701 -13.61 -8.75 -27.09
C GLU A 701 -12.96 -7.99 -25.92
N LEU A 702 -11.97 -8.59 -25.25
CA LEU A 702 -11.23 -7.99 -24.17
C LEU A 702 -10.44 -6.75 -24.63
N ARG A 703 -9.77 -6.84 -25.78
CA ARG A 703 -9.06 -5.70 -26.36
C ARG A 703 -10.00 -4.56 -26.73
N GLN A 704 -11.18 -4.89 -27.31
CA GLN A 704 -12.17 -3.90 -27.65
C GLN A 704 -12.83 -3.28 -26.42
N ARG A 705 -13.02 -4.05 -25.34
CA ARG A 705 -13.48 -3.52 -24.06
C ARG A 705 -12.55 -2.43 -23.52
N VAL A 706 -11.25 -2.66 -23.52
CA VAL A 706 -10.27 -1.64 -23.13
C VAL A 706 -10.38 -0.41 -24.02
N ALA A 707 -10.48 -0.61 -25.34
CA ALA A 707 -10.64 0.49 -26.28
C ALA A 707 -11.93 1.30 -26.02
N THR A 708 -13.00 0.65 -25.59
CA THR A 708 -14.28 1.29 -25.29
C THR A 708 -14.26 2.01 -23.94
N GLU A 709 -13.66 1.40 -22.92
CA GLU A 709 -13.69 1.94 -21.55
C GLU A 709 -12.62 3.02 -21.32
N ILE A 710 -11.43 2.88 -21.92
CA ILE A 710 -10.30 3.79 -21.69
C ILE A 710 -9.97 4.61 -22.93
N GLY A 711 -10.18 4.05 -24.12
CA GLY A 711 -9.84 4.68 -25.39
C GLY A 711 -8.95 3.81 -26.28
N ALA A 712 -8.99 4.08 -27.58
CA ALA A 712 -8.27 3.29 -28.60
C ALA A 712 -6.74 3.27 -28.37
N VAL A 713 -6.18 4.33 -27.77
CA VAL A 713 -4.75 4.45 -27.45
C VAL A 713 -4.30 3.46 -26.38
N ALA A 714 -5.21 3.06 -25.48
CA ALA A 714 -4.97 2.10 -24.42
C ALA A 714 -5.28 0.65 -24.83
N LYS A 715 -5.81 0.42 -26.05
CA LYS A 715 -6.06 -0.92 -26.57
C LYS A 715 -4.77 -1.72 -26.59
N PRO A 716 -4.67 -2.84 -25.88
CA PRO A 716 -3.46 -3.65 -25.90
C PRO A 716 -3.07 -4.07 -27.31
N ASP A 717 -1.85 -3.86 -27.69
CA ASP A 717 -1.31 -4.33 -28.99
C ASP A 717 -1.33 -5.84 -29.05
N GLU A 718 -1.05 -6.46 -27.89
CA GLU A 718 -1.02 -7.90 -27.72
C GLU A 718 -1.75 -8.29 -26.41
N LEU A 719 -2.51 -9.39 -26.46
CA LEU A 719 -3.14 -9.98 -25.28
C LEU A 719 -2.82 -11.47 -25.26
N ARG A 720 -2.17 -11.91 -24.17
CA ARG A 720 -1.79 -13.30 -23.92
C ARG A 720 -2.64 -13.87 -22.79
N PHE A 721 -3.22 -15.03 -23.02
CA PHE A 721 -3.86 -15.77 -21.94
C PHE A 721 -2.81 -16.55 -21.16
N SER A 722 -2.93 -16.64 -19.85
CA SER A 722 -2.02 -17.37 -18.98
C SER A 722 -2.78 -18.03 -17.85
N GLU A 723 -2.38 -19.23 -17.44
CA GLU A 723 -2.97 -19.91 -16.29
C GLU A 723 -2.71 -19.18 -14.97
N ALA A 724 -1.55 -18.53 -14.85
CA ALA A 724 -1.16 -17.74 -13.70
C ALA A 724 -0.20 -16.61 -14.11
N LEU A 725 -0.18 -15.51 -13.34
CA LEU A 725 0.79 -14.45 -13.48
C LEU A 725 1.99 -14.68 -12.55
N PRO A 726 3.22 -14.28 -12.94
CA PRO A 726 4.37 -14.37 -12.07
C PRO A 726 4.22 -13.40 -10.90
N LYS A 727 4.17 -13.97 -9.70
CA LYS A 727 3.96 -13.21 -8.46
C LYS A 727 5.07 -13.47 -7.47
N THR A 728 5.32 -12.47 -6.67
CA THR A 728 6.05 -12.70 -5.42
C THR A 728 5.20 -13.59 -4.51
N ARG A 729 5.83 -14.23 -3.56
CA ARG A 729 5.13 -15.04 -2.53
C ARG A 729 4.16 -14.21 -1.66
N SER A 730 4.28 -12.89 -1.66
CA SER A 730 3.29 -11.97 -1.10
C SER A 730 2.09 -11.69 -2.02
N GLY A 731 2.08 -12.26 -3.21
CA GLY A 731 1.02 -12.08 -4.21
C GLY A 731 1.21 -10.90 -5.16
N LYS A 732 2.23 -10.07 -4.99
CA LYS A 732 2.50 -8.93 -5.88
C LYS A 732 2.98 -9.40 -7.25
N ILE A 733 2.35 -8.91 -8.31
CA ILE A 733 2.74 -9.24 -9.69
C ILE A 733 4.15 -8.71 -9.99
N MET A 734 4.99 -9.57 -10.54
CA MET A 734 6.37 -9.24 -10.92
C MET A 734 6.42 -8.70 -12.36
N ARG A 735 5.92 -7.46 -12.55
CA ARG A 735 5.85 -6.81 -13.88
C ARG A 735 7.20 -6.75 -14.59
N ARG A 736 8.30 -6.66 -13.85
CA ARG A 736 9.64 -6.74 -14.46
C ARG A 736 9.85 -7.97 -15.30
N LEU A 737 9.40 -9.14 -14.81
CA LEU A 737 9.51 -10.41 -15.56
C LEU A 737 8.59 -10.42 -16.77
N LEU A 738 7.36 -9.93 -16.61
CA LEU A 738 6.41 -9.79 -17.72
C LEU A 738 6.94 -8.84 -18.81
N LYS A 739 7.61 -7.74 -18.43
CA LYS A 739 8.28 -6.82 -19.38
C LYS A 739 9.35 -7.54 -20.20
N GLN A 740 10.18 -8.40 -19.57
CA GLN A 740 11.23 -9.18 -20.26
C GLN A 740 10.62 -10.22 -21.20
N ILE A 741 9.56 -10.93 -20.76
CA ILE A 741 8.82 -11.88 -21.57
C ILE A 741 8.13 -11.19 -22.76
N ALA A 742 7.50 -10.04 -22.54
CA ALA A 742 6.85 -9.26 -23.59
C ALA A 742 7.84 -8.74 -24.64
N ALA A 743 9.05 -8.39 -24.21
CA ALA A 743 10.13 -7.92 -25.08
C ALA A 743 10.91 -9.09 -25.76
N GLY A 744 10.63 -10.34 -25.44
CA GLY A 744 11.38 -11.51 -25.96
C GLY A 744 12.84 -11.53 -25.49
N THR A 745 13.16 -10.90 -24.37
CA THR A 745 14.52 -10.82 -23.83
C THR A 745 14.75 -11.91 -22.80
N GLU A 746 16.02 -12.29 -22.60
CA GLU A 746 16.39 -13.26 -21.56
C GLU A 746 15.95 -12.77 -20.17
N ILE A 747 15.35 -13.65 -19.38
CA ILE A 747 14.90 -13.35 -18.03
C ILE A 747 16.13 -13.20 -17.13
N LYS A 748 16.44 -11.97 -16.73
CA LYS A 748 17.59 -11.61 -15.88
C LYS A 748 17.13 -10.94 -14.57
N GLY A 749 17.96 -11.06 -13.54
CA GLY A 749 17.77 -10.42 -12.24
C GLY A 749 17.15 -11.35 -11.21
N ASP A 750 16.79 -10.78 -10.04
CA ASP A 750 16.35 -11.53 -8.88
C ASP A 750 15.01 -12.26 -9.11
N LEU A 751 15.05 -13.58 -9.12
CA LEU A 751 13.90 -14.48 -9.17
C LEU A 751 13.55 -15.06 -7.80
N THR A 752 14.28 -14.69 -6.78
CA THR A 752 14.23 -15.31 -5.45
C THR A 752 12.94 -15.05 -4.71
N THR A 753 12.22 -13.99 -5.09
CA THR A 753 10.93 -13.62 -4.53
C THR A 753 9.75 -14.27 -5.25
N LEU A 754 9.99 -14.97 -6.38
CA LEU A 754 8.95 -15.59 -7.19
C LEU A 754 8.31 -16.76 -6.44
N GLU A 755 6.99 -16.84 -6.45
CA GLU A 755 6.23 -17.88 -5.76
C GLU A 755 6.39 -19.25 -6.45
N ASP A 756 6.35 -19.27 -7.78
CA ASP A 756 6.41 -20.48 -8.60
C ASP A 756 7.21 -20.25 -9.89
N LEU A 757 8.37 -20.87 -9.98
CA LEU A 757 9.23 -20.78 -11.17
C LEU A 757 8.60 -21.41 -12.43
N SER A 758 7.71 -22.40 -12.27
CA SER A 758 7.07 -23.07 -13.40
C SER A 758 6.16 -22.14 -14.22
N VAL A 759 5.69 -21.05 -13.61
CA VAL A 759 4.90 -20.02 -14.29
C VAL A 759 5.71 -19.34 -15.41
N LEU A 760 7.00 -19.10 -15.20
CA LEU A 760 7.86 -18.48 -16.22
C LEU A 760 8.09 -19.41 -17.43
N THR A 761 8.27 -20.70 -17.19
CA THR A 761 8.44 -21.69 -18.26
C THR A 761 7.19 -21.73 -19.13
N ARG A 762 6.02 -21.82 -18.52
CA ARG A 762 4.72 -21.82 -19.22
C ARG A 762 4.48 -20.54 -20.01
N LEU A 763 4.76 -19.36 -19.43
CA LEU A 763 4.62 -18.08 -20.12
C LEU A 763 5.56 -17.91 -21.31
N ASN A 764 6.73 -18.56 -21.30
CA ASN A 764 7.66 -18.57 -22.43
C ASN A 764 7.26 -19.58 -23.52
N GLU A 765 6.57 -20.66 -23.16
CA GLU A 765 6.10 -21.69 -24.12
C GLU A 765 4.83 -21.24 -24.87
N GLU A 766 4.07 -20.29 -24.32
CA GLU A 766 2.88 -19.71 -24.93
C GLU A 766 3.19 -18.53 -25.89
N VAL A 767 4.47 -18.23 -26.14
CA VAL A 767 4.96 -17.17 -27.06
C VAL A 767 5.07 -17.66 -28.50
#